data_4529f457b8fa77ddb9cffab742bb62bc
#
_entry.id   4529f457b8fa77ddb9cffab742bb62bc
#
_cell.length_a   1.000
_cell.length_b   1.000
_cell.length_c   1.000
_cell.angle_alpha   90.00
_cell.angle_beta   90.00
_cell.angle_gamma   90.00
#
_symmetry.space_group_name_H-M   'P 1'
#
loop_
_entity.id
_entity.type
_entity.pdbx_description
1 polymer ?
#
loop_
_entity_poly.entity_id
_entity_poly.type
_entity_poly.pdbx_seq_one_letter_code
_entity_poly.pdbx_strand_id
1 'polypeptide(L)'
;PHIGHVLTRVIKDMIPRYRTMKGYMVPRKAGWDTHGLPVELEVEKKLGLDGKEQIEEYGMEPFIKQCKESVWKYKGMWEDFSSTVGFWADMEHPYVTYYDDYIESEWWALKEIWNKKLLYKGFKIVPYCPRCGTPLSAQEVSQGYKTVKERSAVVRFKVVGEDAYFLAWTTTPWTLPSNVALCVNPDETYCKVKAADGYTYYMAEALLDKVLGKLAKEEGEKAYEVLETYKGTDLEYKAYEPLFACAGEAAAKQKKKAHFVTCDTYVTMSDGTGIVHIAPAFGEDDSRIGRNYDLPFVQFVDGQGNLTKETPYAGVFVKKADSMVLTDLDKEGKLFDAPKFEHDYPHCWRCDTPLIYYARESWFIKMTAVKDDLIRNNNTINWIPESIGKGRFGDWLENVQDWGISRNRYWGTPLNIWQCECGHMHSIGSRQELFEMSGDERAKTVELHRPYIDEITLKCPECGGEMHRVPEVIDCWFDSGAMPFAQHHYPFENKELFEQQFPANFISEAVDQTRGWFYSLLAESTLLFNKAPYKNVIVLGHVQDENGQKMSKSKGNAVDPFDALNKYGADAIRWYFYINSAPWLPNRFHGKAVVEGQRKFMSTLWNTYAFFVLYADIDNFDPTKYELNYDQLPVMDKWLLSRLNTTVQAVDNDLANYKIPEAARALQEFVDEMSNWYVRRSRERFWAKGMEQDKINAYMTLYHALVTIAKTAAPMIPFMTEDIYQNLVRSVDKDAPESIHLCDFPTVNEAWIDKDLEADMKELLEIVVLGRACRNTANIKNRQPIGTMYVKAEKKMSEFYTDIIADELNVKEVKFADDVESFISYSFKPQLRTVGPKYGKLLGGIRQALTDINGTAAMNELRTNGVLKLDINGNDVNEIRKALDEAKAETQRPTLIIGNTIMGKGAMGANGEDFSDKVSTHGQPLTGAGASIEKTIENLGGDPQNPFTIFPEVAEFYAKVLDEKRAYAKAKKAEQAAWE
;
A
#
# COMPACT_ATOMS: atom_id res chain seq x y z
N PRO A 1 6.78 8.02 18.18
CA PRO A 1 6.42 6.77 17.51
C PRO A 1 4.90 6.61 17.35
N HIS A 2 4.47 5.66 16.52
CA HIS A 2 3.10 5.21 16.35
C HIS A 2 3.08 3.69 16.11
N ILE A 3 1.91 3.06 16.16
CA ILE A 3 1.79 1.59 16.08
C ILE A 3 2.40 0.98 14.80
N GLY A 4 2.44 1.72 13.69
CA GLY A 4 3.13 1.27 12.47
C GLY A 4 4.65 1.10 12.66
N HIS A 5 5.27 1.91 13.50
CA HIS A 5 6.69 1.73 13.85
C HIS A 5 6.95 0.46 14.67
N VAL A 6 5.95 -0.05 15.39
CA VAL A 6 6.05 -1.36 16.05
C VAL A 6 6.16 -2.45 15.00
N LEU A 7 5.27 -2.46 13.99
CA LEU A 7 5.31 -3.44 12.89
C LEU A 7 6.68 -3.45 12.21
N THR A 8 7.20 -2.27 11.86
CA THR A 8 8.51 -2.16 11.19
C THR A 8 9.62 -2.75 12.06
N ARG A 9 9.65 -2.40 13.36
CA ARG A 9 10.67 -2.90 14.29
C ARG A 9 10.62 -4.41 14.50
N VAL A 10 9.42 -4.97 14.68
CA VAL A 10 9.32 -6.41 14.98
C VAL A 10 9.75 -7.26 13.78
N ILE A 11 9.48 -6.84 12.55
CA ILE A 11 9.97 -7.53 11.35
C ILE A 11 11.49 -7.39 11.21
N LYS A 12 12.02 -6.16 11.38
CA LYS A 12 13.47 -5.88 11.30
C LYS A 12 14.28 -6.50 12.43
N ASP A 13 13.66 -6.88 13.53
CA ASP A 13 14.32 -7.55 14.66
C ASP A 13 14.30 -9.08 14.51
N MET A 14 13.17 -9.64 14.09
CA MET A 14 12.96 -11.08 14.03
C MET A 14 13.92 -11.77 13.04
N ILE A 15 14.07 -11.23 11.84
CA ILE A 15 14.97 -11.81 10.82
C ILE A 15 16.45 -11.78 11.27
N PRO A 16 16.99 -10.67 11.80
CA PRO A 16 18.32 -10.63 12.38
C PRO A 16 18.53 -11.63 13.53
N ARG A 17 17.55 -11.78 14.45
CA ARG A 17 17.64 -12.78 15.53
C ARG A 17 17.74 -14.20 15.00
N TYR A 18 16.87 -14.55 14.06
CA TYR A 18 16.89 -15.85 13.39
C TYR A 18 18.23 -16.10 12.69
N ARG A 19 18.74 -15.14 11.92
CA ARG A 19 20.02 -15.26 11.21
C ARG A 19 21.22 -15.38 12.17
N THR A 20 21.19 -14.66 13.29
CA THR A 20 22.21 -14.81 14.34
C THR A 20 22.23 -16.25 14.89
N MET A 21 21.05 -16.79 15.22
CA MET A 21 20.93 -18.18 15.69
C MET A 21 21.33 -19.21 14.61
N LYS A 22 21.31 -18.85 13.32
CA LYS A 22 21.83 -19.68 12.21
C LYS A 22 23.34 -19.54 12.01
N GLY A 23 24.07 -18.85 12.90
CA GLY A 23 25.53 -18.70 12.87
C GLY A 23 26.04 -17.56 11.99
N TYR A 24 25.15 -16.65 11.50
CA TYR A 24 25.59 -15.48 10.76
C TYR A 24 26.02 -14.36 11.71
N MET A 25 27.08 -13.64 11.33
CA MET A 25 27.38 -12.35 11.90
C MET A 25 26.38 -11.32 11.36
N VAL A 26 25.58 -10.74 12.22
CA VAL A 26 24.53 -9.76 11.86
C VAL A 26 24.82 -8.43 12.57
N PRO A 27 25.46 -7.47 11.91
CA PRO A 27 25.65 -6.12 12.44
C PRO A 27 24.29 -5.43 12.60
N ARG A 28 24.11 -4.74 13.72
CA ARG A 28 22.84 -4.08 14.09
C ARG A 28 23.08 -2.65 14.52
N LYS A 29 23.69 -1.84 13.64
CA LYS A 29 23.98 -0.44 13.93
C LYS A 29 22.69 0.38 13.85
N ALA A 30 22.38 1.16 14.88
CA ALA A 30 21.31 2.13 14.84
C ALA A 30 21.72 3.35 13.99
N GLY A 31 20.74 4.15 13.58
CA GLY A 31 20.98 5.34 12.78
C GLY A 31 19.97 6.43 13.01
N TRP A 32 20.41 7.68 12.84
CA TRP A 32 19.60 8.87 12.98
C TRP A 32 19.72 9.73 11.73
N ASP A 33 18.60 9.86 11.02
CA ASP A 33 18.43 10.79 9.92
C ASP A 33 17.98 12.13 10.49
N THR A 34 18.83 13.15 10.35
CA THR A 34 18.76 14.34 11.20
C THR A 34 18.66 15.65 10.44
N HIS A 35 18.79 15.65 9.12
CA HIS A 35 18.74 16.83 8.27
C HIS A 35 17.34 17.13 7.68
N GLY A 36 17.21 18.30 7.09
CA GLY A 36 16.15 18.69 6.19
C GLY A 36 14.98 19.45 6.83
N LEU A 37 13.98 19.70 5.99
CA LEU A 37 12.78 20.48 6.31
C LEU A 37 12.02 20.00 7.57
N PRO A 38 11.95 18.71 7.93
CA PRO A 38 11.25 18.29 9.14
C PRO A 38 11.78 18.94 10.40
N VAL A 39 13.09 19.04 10.53
CA VAL A 39 13.77 19.63 11.69
C VAL A 39 13.65 21.16 11.66
N GLU A 40 13.90 21.76 10.49
CA GLU A 40 13.81 23.22 10.37
C GLU A 40 12.41 23.74 10.70
N LEU A 41 11.34 23.10 10.19
CA LEU A 41 9.96 23.51 10.46
C LEU A 41 9.55 23.33 11.93
N GLU A 42 10.11 22.32 12.63
CA GLU A 42 9.89 22.20 14.08
C GLU A 42 10.58 23.33 14.84
N VAL A 43 11.78 23.71 14.43
CA VAL A 43 12.53 24.81 15.03
C VAL A 43 11.88 26.16 14.71
N GLU A 44 11.45 26.39 13.46
CA GLU A 44 10.64 27.58 13.09
C GLU A 44 9.44 27.73 14.04
N LYS A 45 8.68 26.64 14.21
CA LYS A 45 7.51 26.63 15.09
C LYS A 45 7.88 26.90 16.56
N LYS A 46 8.99 26.33 17.06
CA LYS A 46 9.49 26.54 18.41
C LYS A 46 9.87 28.00 18.65
N LEU A 47 10.49 28.65 17.65
CA LEU A 47 10.97 30.02 17.72
C LEU A 47 9.91 31.06 17.31
N GLY A 48 8.75 30.63 16.80
CA GLY A 48 7.70 31.51 16.28
C GLY A 48 8.05 32.18 14.96
N LEU A 49 8.94 31.56 14.15
CA LEU A 49 9.36 32.09 12.86
C LEU A 49 8.41 31.57 11.75
N ASP A 50 8.20 32.39 10.73
CA ASP A 50 7.40 32.04 9.55
C ASP A 50 8.19 32.30 8.26
N GLY A 51 8.87 31.25 7.79
CA GLY A 51 9.56 31.23 6.52
C GLY A 51 11.00 31.77 6.56
N LYS A 52 11.59 31.81 5.37
CA LYS A 52 13.02 32.00 5.15
C LYS A 52 13.55 33.38 5.63
N GLU A 53 12.81 34.44 5.36
CA GLU A 53 13.22 35.81 5.70
C GLU A 53 13.40 35.99 7.21
N GLN A 54 12.47 35.48 7.99
CA GLN A 54 12.56 35.57 9.45
C GLN A 54 13.69 34.70 10.03
N ILE A 55 14.08 33.60 9.36
CA ILE A 55 15.25 32.84 9.73
C ILE A 55 16.54 33.66 9.48
N GLU A 56 16.60 34.35 8.35
CA GLU A 56 17.74 35.23 8.02
C GLU A 56 17.88 36.39 9.00
N GLU A 57 16.75 36.99 9.42
CA GLU A 57 16.72 38.04 10.46
C GLU A 57 17.14 37.50 11.85
N TYR A 58 16.71 36.28 12.20
CA TYR A 58 17.11 35.62 13.45
C TYR A 58 18.61 35.28 13.47
N GLY A 59 19.17 34.97 12.32
CA GLY A 59 20.55 34.60 12.11
C GLY A 59 20.73 33.10 11.82
N MET A 60 21.49 32.79 10.79
CA MET A 60 21.71 31.41 10.30
C MET A 60 22.38 30.52 11.36
N GLU A 61 23.49 30.99 11.98
CA GLU A 61 24.26 30.20 12.95
C GLU A 61 23.40 29.81 14.18
N PRO A 62 22.74 30.77 14.88
CA PRO A 62 21.85 30.39 16.00
C PRO A 62 20.71 29.49 15.60
N PHE A 63 20.16 29.65 14.38
CA PHE A 63 19.11 28.75 13.88
C PHE A 63 19.61 27.30 13.70
N ILE A 64 20.77 27.12 13.07
CA ILE A 64 21.41 25.81 12.88
C ILE A 64 21.73 25.15 14.22
N LYS A 65 22.18 25.90 15.20
CA LYS A 65 22.42 25.43 16.56
C LYS A 65 21.12 24.88 17.19
N GLN A 66 20.00 25.62 17.02
CA GLN A 66 18.69 25.13 17.47
C GLN A 66 18.24 23.86 16.73
N CYS A 67 18.57 23.70 15.44
CA CYS A 67 18.31 22.46 14.70
C CYS A 67 19.10 21.29 15.30
N LYS A 68 20.38 21.45 15.57
CA LYS A 68 21.22 20.42 16.25
C LYS A 68 20.68 20.01 17.61
N GLU A 69 20.21 20.96 18.40
CA GLU A 69 19.61 20.67 19.72
C GLU A 69 18.26 19.94 19.55
N SER A 70 17.48 20.31 18.56
CA SER A 70 16.13 19.77 18.32
C SER A 70 16.15 18.29 17.94
N VAL A 71 17.12 17.82 17.15
CA VAL A 71 17.21 16.41 16.70
C VAL A 71 17.32 15.43 17.86
N TRP A 72 17.91 15.84 18.97
CA TRP A 72 18.10 14.98 20.15
C TRP A 72 16.93 14.99 21.15
N LYS A 73 15.97 15.90 20.97
CA LYS A 73 14.81 16.04 21.87
C LYS A 73 14.02 14.75 22.07
N TYR A 74 13.93 13.95 21.03
CA TYR A 74 13.12 12.73 21.05
C TYR A 74 13.94 11.44 21.16
N LYS A 75 15.28 11.53 21.27
CA LYS A 75 16.18 10.38 21.29
C LYS A 75 15.78 9.37 22.36
N GLY A 76 15.70 9.80 23.64
CA GLY A 76 15.34 8.91 24.75
C GLY A 76 14.02 8.20 24.53
N MET A 77 12.99 8.91 24.05
CA MET A 77 11.70 8.29 23.74
C MET A 77 11.79 7.18 22.68
N TRP A 78 12.63 7.37 21.65
CA TRP A 78 12.83 6.35 20.61
C TRP A 78 13.68 5.17 21.10
N GLU A 79 14.64 5.41 21.96
CA GLU A 79 15.43 4.37 22.63
C GLU A 79 14.57 3.53 23.56
N ASP A 80 13.78 4.17 24.44
CA ASP A 80 12.81 3.50 25.31
C ASP A 80 11.77 2.70 24.53
N PHE A 81 11.24 3.27 23.46
CA PHE A 81 10.32 2.59 22.57
C PHE A 81 10.96 1.34 21.93
N SER A 82 12.17 1.47 21.40
CA SER A 82 12.90 0.35 20.79
C SER A 82 13.22 -0.75 21.79
N SER A 83 13.66 -0.39 22.99
CA SER A 83 13.91 -1.31 24.08
C SER A 83 12.64 -2.04 24.52
N THR A 84 11.53 -1.31 24.70
CA THR A 84 10.24 -1.89 25.13
C THR A 84 9.69 -2.88 24.10
N VAL A 85 9.85 -2.61 22.82
CA VAL A 85 9.45 -3.52 21.73
C VAL A 85 10.34 -4.75 21.66
N GLY A 86 11.54 -4.69 22.24
CA GLY A 86 12.58 -5.73 22.15
C GLY A 86 13.38 -5.65 20.85
N PHE A 87 13.52 -4.45 20.28
CA PHE A 87 14.33 -4.22 19.08
C PHE A 87 15.83 -4.24 19.46
N TRP A 88 16.52 -5.28 19.03
CA TRP A 88 17.93 -5.50 19.36
C TRP A 88 18.84 -4.80 18.36
N ALA A 89 19.27 -3.59 18.67
CA ALA A 89 20.21 -2.78 17.90
C ALA A 89 21.23 -2.07 18.79
N ASP A 90 22.41 -1.79 18.24
CA ASP A 90 23.43 -0.96 18.89
C ASP A 90 22.99 0.50 18.82
N MET A 91 22.41 0.99 19.91
CA MET A 91 21.97 2.38 20.10
C MET A 91 23.07 3.26 20.67
N GLU A 92 24.18 2.68 21.16
CA GLU A 92 25.28 3.42 21.78
C GLU A 92 26.22 4.00 20.72
N HIS A 93 26.40 3.29 19.58
CA HIS A 93 27.29 3.68 18.50
C HIS A 93 26.54 3.87 17.17
N PRO A 94 25.51 4.73 17.13
CA PRO A 94 24.74 4.94 15.92
C PRO A 94 25.54 5.71 14.88
N TYR A 95 25.18 5.59 13.60
CA TYR A 95 25.52 6.62 12.64
C TYR A 95 24.55 7.81 12.75
N VAL A 96 25.03 8.99 12.43
CA VAL A 96 24.22 10.22 12.44
C VAL A 96 24.53 11.01 11.19
N THR A 97 23.51 11.33 10.40
CA THR A 97 23.72 11.91 9.07
C THR A 97 24.37 13.31 9.12
N TYR A 98 24.23 14.07 10.22
CA TYR A 98 24.87 15.37 10.35
C TYR A 98 26.33 15.32 10.85
N TYR A 99 26.90 14.14 11.13
CA TYR A 99 28.31 14.07 11.52
C TYR A 99 29.22 14.33 10.30
N ASP A 100 30.34 15.01 10.54
CA ASP A 100 31.22 15.44 9.48
C ASP A 100 31.78 14.26 8.65
N ASP A 101 32.06 13.12 9.27
CA ASP A 101 32.51 11.91 8.57
C ASP A 101 31.47 11.36 7.62
N TYR A 102 30.18 11.44 8.02
CA TYR A 102 29.07 11.08 7.16
C TYR A 102 28.96 12.02 5.96
N ILE A 103 28.98 13.33 6.23
CA ILE A 103 28.94 14.38 5.20
C ILE A 103 30.13 14.26 4.24
N GLU A 104 31.33 13.96 4.74
CA GLU A 104 32.51 13.77 3.88
C GLU A 104 32.31 12.60 2.90
N SER A 105 31.70 11.50 3.33
CA SER A 105 31.34 10.40 2.45
C SER A 105 30.30 10.79 1.41
N GLU A 106 29.33 11.63 1.75
CA GLU A 106 28.36 12.19 0.79
C GLU A 106 29.04 13.11 -0.23
N TRP A 107 29.99 13.92 0.20
CA TRP A 107 30.79 14.76 -0.70
C TRP A 107 31.61 13.92 -1.68
N TRP A 108 32.19 12.82 -1.22
CA TRP A 108 32.81 11.85 -2.09
C TRP A 108 31.84 11.31 -3.14
N ALA A 109 30.65 10.92 -2.72
CA ALA A 109 29.62 10.39 -3.61
C ALA A 109 29.20 11.43 -4.68
N LEU A 110 28.93 12.66 -4.26
CA LEU A 110 28.59 13.76 -5.17
C LEU A 110 29.76 14.08 -6.13
N LYS A 111 31.01 14.02 -5.66
CA LYS A 111 32.21 14.17 -6.50
C LYS A 111 32.30 13.08 -7.58
N GLU A 112 32.02 11.82 -7.22
CA GLU A 112 32.00 10.73 -8.19
C GLU A 112 30.89 10.92 -9.25
N ILE A 113 29.72 11.39 -8.82
CA ILE A 113 28.59 11.72 -9.73
C ILE A 113 28.97 12.91 -10.63
N TRP A 114 29.65 13.92 -10.08
CA TRP A 114 30.20 15.06 -10.83
C TRP A 114 31.21 14.60 -11.89
N ASN A 115 32.18 13.76 -11.52
CA ASN A 115 33.19 13.23 -12.43
C ASN A 115 32.57 12.45 -13.61
N LYS A 116 31.41 11.76 -13.36
CA LYS A 116 30.60 11.09 -14.39
C LYS A 116 29.79 12.05 -15.23
N LYS A 117 29.84 13.39 -14.98
CA LYS A 117 29.06 14.43 -15.66
C LYS A 117 27.55 14.24 -15.53
N LEU A 118 27.10 13.66 -14.42
CA LEU A 118 25.70 13.43 -14.11
C LEU A 118 25.14 14.50 -13.16
N LEU A 119 25.96 15.21 -12.40
CA LEU A 119 25.57 16.37 -11.60
C LEU A 119 25.71 17.64 -12.44
N TYR A 120 24.62 18.39 -12.60
CA TYR A 120 24.59 19.57 -13.44
C TYR A 120 23.64 20.65 -12.90
N LYS A 121 23.95 21.91 -13.23
CA LYS A 121 23.09 23.07 -12.97
C LYS A 121 22.16 23.30 -14.17
N GLY A 122 20.85 23.42 -13.93
CA GLY A 122 19.87 23.63 -15.00
C GLY A 122 18.80 24.63 -14.61
N PHE A 123 18.30 25.35 -15.61
CA PHE A 123 17.11 26.20 -15.47
C PHE A 123 15.89 25.43 -15.99
N LYS A 124 15.04 25.00 -15.05
CA LYS A 124 13.87 24.14 -15.35
C LYS A 124 12.64 24.59 -14.57
N ILE A 125 11.48 24.17 -15.04
CA ILE A 125 10.25 24.21 -14.24
C ILE A 125 10.36 23.13 -13.18
N VAL A 126 10.29 23.54 -11.91
CA VAL A 126 10.36 22.63 -10.77
C VAL A 126 9.15 22.81 -9.85
N PRO A 127 8.68 21.74 -9.18
CA PRO A 127 7.73 21.89 -8.11
C PRO A 127 8.38 22.70 -6.98
N TYR A 128 7.72 23.76 -6.56
CA TYR A 128 8.27 24.74 -5.63
C TYR A 128 7.29 25.01 -4.50
N CYS A 129 7.78 24.99 -3.28
CA CYS A 129 7.01 25.41 -2.11
C CYS A 129 7.27 26.90 -1.80
N PRO A 130 6.31 27.80 -2.01
CA PRO A 130 6.50 29.24 -1.80
C PRO A 130 6.72 29.60 -0.32
N ARG A 131 6.10 28.87 0.64
CA ARG A 131 6.35 29.10 2.07
C ARG A 131 7.75 28.65 2.50
N CYS A 132 8.18 27.47 2.08
CA CYS A 132 9.52 26.96 2.42
C CYS A 132 10.63 27.64 1.60
N GLY A 133 10.28 28.32 0.50
CA GLY A 133 11.24 29.03 -0.36
C GLY A 133 12.20 28.09 -1.11
N THR A 134 11.80 26.82 -1.38
CA THR A 134 12.67 25.80 -1.92
C THR A 134 11.99 24.92 -2.97
N PRO A 135 12.70 24.43 -4.02
CA PRO A 135 12.21 23.39 -4.88
C PRO A 135 12.13 22.07 -4.14
N LEU A 136 11.26 21.17 -4.61
CA LEU A 136 11.06 19.83 -4.09
C LEU A 136 11.39 18.79 -5.19
N SER A 137 11.87 17.63 -4.77
CA SER A 137 12.10 16.50 -5.65
C SER A 137 10.79 15.78 -5.99
N ALA A 138 10.77 15.00 -7.08
CA ALA A 138 9.58 14.21 -7.48
C ALA A 138 9.10 13.28 -6.36
N GLN A 139 10.01 12.70 -5.60
CA GLN A 139 9.69 11.83 -4.46
C GLN A 139 9.01 12.59 -3.29
N GLU A 140 9.40 13.82 -3.01
CA GLU A 140 8.73 14.67 -2.00
C GLU A 140 7.35 15.10 -2.46
N VAL A 141 7.20 15.49 -3.72
CA VAL A 141 5.91 15.85 -4.34
C VAL A 141 4.92 14.69 -4.28
N SER A 142 5.38 13.47 -4.58
CA SER A 142 4.53 12.28 -4.59
C SER A 142 3.87 11.95 -3.25
N GLN A 143 4.41 12.48 -2.14
CA GLN A 143 3.87 12.29 -0.79
C GLN A 143 2.81 13.32 -0.39
N GLY A 144 2.66 14.42 -1.16
CA GLY A 144 1.84 15.57 -0.82
C GLY A 144 0.57 15.75 -1.65
N TYR A 145 0.17 14.79 -2.48
CA TYR A 145 -1.06 14.91 -3.26
C TYR A 145 -2.32 14.90 -2.41
N LYS A 146 -3.24 15.81 -2.71
CA LYS A 146 -4.57 15.91 -2.09
C LYS A 146 -5.62 16.13 -3.15
N THR A 147 -6.75 15.47 -3.01
CA THR A 147 -7.93 15.76 -3.82
C THR A 147 -8.52 17.12 -3.39
N VAL A 148 -8.54 18.07 -4.31
CA VAL A 148 -9.06 19.43 -4.09
C VAL A 148 -10.22 19.73 -5.03
N LYS A 149 -11.12 20.61 -4.61
CA LYS A 149 -12.21 21.15 -5.44
C LYS A 149 -11.94 22.63 -5.69
N GLU A 150 -11.50 22.95 -6.88
CA GLU A 150 -11.20 24.32 -7.29
C GLU A 150 -12.10 24.74 -8.47
N ARG A 151 -12.13 26.03 -8.77
CA ARG A 151 -12.75 26.51 -10.01
C ARG A 151 -11.73 26.53 -11.10
N SER A 152 -12.03 25.86 -12.22
CA SER A 152 -11.31 26.05 -13.47
C SER A 152 -11.89 27.24 -14.23
N ALA A 153 -11.21 27.69 -15.28
CA ALA A 153 -11.68 28.77 -16.14
C ALA A 153 -11.77 28.32 -17.59
N VAL A 154 -12.89 28.61 -18.24
CA VAL A 154 -13.03 28.61 -19.71
C VAL A 154 -13.09 30.05 -20.14
N VAL A 155 -12.08 30.51 -20.90
CA VAL A 155 -11.83 31.92 -21.19
C VAL A 155 -11.95 32.19 -22.70
N ARG A 156 -12.53 33.35 -23.04
CA ARG A 156 -12.66 33.90 -24.40
C ARG A 156 -11.43 34.70 -24.79
N PHE A 157 -10.70 34.25 -25.79
CA PHE A 157 -9.57 34.98 -26.37
C PHE A 157 -10.01 35.54 -27.74
N LYS A 158 -10.09 36.87 -27.85
CA LYS A 158 -10.57 37.54 -29.08
C LYS A 158 -9.61 37.30 -30.23
N VAL A 159 -10.12 36.79 -31.35
CA VAL A 159 -9.32 36.60 -32.58
C VAL A 159 -9.07 37.94 -33.24
N VAL A 160 -7.83 38.19 -33.65
CA VAL A 160 -7.48 39.44 -34.36
C VAL A 160 -8.13 39.47 -35.75
N GLY A 161 -8.87 40.56 -36.05
CA GLY A 161 -9.50 40.78 -37.35
C GLY A 161 -10.80 40.00 -37.57
N GLU A 162 -11.29 39.26 -36.61
CA GLU A 162 -12.55 38.51 -36.67
C GLU A 162 -13.44 38.80 -35.47
N ASP A 163 -14.76 38.69 -35.67
CA ASP A 163 -15.69 38.70 -34.54
C ASP A 163 -15.92 37.28 -34.02
N ALA A 164 -14.83 36.71 -33.55
CA ALA A 164 -14.78 35.35 -33.01
C ALA A 164 -13.79 35.24 -31.84
N TYR A 165 -13.90 34.17 -31.07
CA TYR A 165 -13.07 33.91 -29.88
C TYR A 165 -12.56 32.47 -29.87
N PHE A 166 -11.33 32.26 -29.46
CA PHE A 166 -10.89 30.96 -29.01
C PHE A 166 -11.41 30.71 -27.57
N LEU A 167 -11.97 29.53 -27.31
CA LEU A 167 -12.28 29.09 -25.95
C LEU A 167 -11.14 28.21 -25.45
N ALA A 168 -10.37 28.73 -24.51
CA ALA A 168 -9.32 27.94 -23.86
C ALA A 168 -9.64 27.64 -22.38
N TRP A 169 -9.19 26.51 -21.93
CA TRP A 169 -9.44 26.03 -20.56
C TRP A 169 -8.15 25.98 -19.73
N THR A 170 -8.28 26.30 -18.43
CA THR A 170 -7.19 26.16 -17.45
C THR A 170 -7.72 25.79 -16.07
N THR A 171 -6.94 25.00 -15.33
CA THR A 171 -7.17 24.70 -13.89
C THR A 171 -6.48 25.70 -12.96
N THR A 172 -5.65 26.61 -13.50
CA THR A 172 -4.84 27.56 -12.76
C THR A 172 -5.08 28.99 -13.27
N PRO A 173 -6.22 29.63 -12.95
CA PRO A 173 -6.54 30.99 -13.44
C PRO A 173 -5.45 32.04 -13.15
N TRP A 174 -4.70 31.90 -12.07
CA TRP A 174 -3.61 32.78 -11.70
C TRP A 174 -2.45 32.85 -12.70
N THR A 175 -2.34 31.88 -13.62
CA THR A 175 -1.33 31.89 -14.70
C THR A 175 -1.73 32.70 -15.91
N LEU A 176 -3.01 33.04 -16.06
CA LEU A 176 -3.54 33.80 -17.22
C LEU A 176 -2.88 35.17 -17.44
N PRO A 177 -2.48 35.95 -16.40
CA PRO A 177 -1.71 37.17 -16.63
C PRO A 177 -0.36 36.96 -17.32
N SER A 178 0.18 35.73 -17.31
CA SER A 178 1.42 35.35 -18.01
C SER A 178 1.17 34.62 -19.33
N ASN A 179 -0.06 34.63 -19.86
CA ASN A 179 -0.39 34.00 -21.14
C ASN A 179 0.34 34.64 -22.32
N VAL A 180 1.00 33.83 -23.13
CA VAL A 180 1.74 34.29 -24.31
C VAL A 180 1.37 33.53 -25.61
N ALA A 181 0.68 32.40 -25.49
CA ALA A 181 0.18 31.63 -26.65
C ALA A 181 -1.03 30.77 -26.25
N LEU A 182 -1.72 30.23 -27.24
CA LEU A 182 -2.66 29.11 -27.11
C LEU A 182 -2.08 27.91 -27.85
N CYS A 183 -2.47 26.70 -27.43
CA CYS A 183 -2.01 25.48 -28.07
C CYS A 183 -3.19 24.58 -28.44
N VAL A 184 -3.10 23.99 -29.65
CA VAL A 184 -4.06 23.02 -30.19
C VAL A 184 -3.35 21.72 -30.57
N ASN A 185 -4.07 20.64 -30.67
CA ASN A 185 -3.52 19.38 -31.16
C ASN A 185 -3.51 19.37 -32.69
N PRO A 186 -2.36 19.18 -33.36
CA PRO A 186 -2.27 19.23 -34.83
C PRO A 186 -3.11 18.19 -35.55
N ASP A 187 -3.33 17.02 -34.92
CA ASP A 187 -4.00 15.86 -35.53
C ASP A 187 -5.53 15.88 -35.32
N GLU A 188 -6.02 16.74 -34.43
CA GLU A 188 -7.44 16.83 -34.10
C GLU A 188 -8.20 17.83 -34.94
N THR A 189 -9.54 17.71 -34.94
CA THR A 189 -10.45 18.58 -35.66
C THR A 189 -11.01 19.67 -34.77
N TYR A 190 -11.00 20.91 -35.26
CA TYR A 190 -11.52 22.11 -34.60
C TYR A 190 -12.63 22.72 -35.42
N CYS A 191 -13.61 23.32 -34.79
CA CYS A 191 -14.73 23.97 -35.46
C CYS A 191 -14.80 25.45 -35.09
N LYS A 192 -15.18 26.26 -36.10
CA LYS A 192 -15.71 27.62 -35.87
C LYS A 192 -17.22 27.48 -35.76
N VAL A 193 -17.80 27.84 -34.64
CA VAL A 193 -19.22 27.62 -34.35
C VAL A 193 -19.90 28.93 -33.93
N LYS A 194 -21.13 29.15 -34.41
CA LYS A 194 -22.01 30.19 -33.86
C LYS A 194 -22.80 29.58 -32.70
N ALA A 195 -22.61 30.09 -31.51
CA ALA A 195 -23.27 29.57 -30.30
C ALA A 195 -24.57 30.34 -29.97
N ALA A 196 -25.46 29.72 -29.24
CA ALA A 196 -26.76 30.30 -28.85
C ALA A 196 -26.64 31.53 -27.92
N ASP A 197 -25.49 31.76 -27.29
CA ASP A 197 -25.18 33.00 -26.53
C ASP A 197 -24.87 34.20 -27.43
N GLY A 198 -24.87 34.04 -28.75
CA GLY A 198 -24.64 35.07 -29.72
C GLY A 198 -23.19 35.28 -30.16
N TYR A 199 -22.22 34.56 -29.54
CA TYR A 199 -20.80 34.62 -29.87
C TYR A 199 -20.41 33.57 -30.96
N THR A 200 -19.29 33.78 -31.58
CA THR A 200 -18.65 32.80 -32.47
C THR A 200 -17.39 32.28 -31.82
N TYR A 201 -17.24 30.95 -31.74
CA TYR A 201 -16.13 30.30 -31.03
C TYR A 201 -15.33 29.38 -31.93
N TYR A 202 -14.03 29.26 -31.63
CA TYR A 202 -13.15 28.21 -32.08
C TYR A 202 -12.90 27.25 -30.93
N MET A 203 -13.15 25.96 -31.12
CA MET A 203 -12.83 24.91 -30.16
C MET A 203 -12.81 23.52 -30.82
N ALA A 204 -12.36 22.50 -30.11
CA ALA A 204 -12.30 21.14 -30.63
C ALA A 204 -13.70 20.58 -30.91
N GLU A 205 -13.88 19.91 -32.08
CA GLU A 205 -15.14 19.29 -32.50
C GLU A 205 -15.64 18.28 -31.45
N ALA A 206 -14.75 17.41 -30.94
CA ALA A 206 -15.07 16.36 -29.98
C ALA A 206 -15.67 16.88 -28.66
N LEU A 207 -15.50 18.17 -28.34
CA LEU A 207 -15.90 18.78 -27.08
C LEU A 207 -17.06 19.77 -27.20
N LEU A 208 -17.60 19.98 -28.42
CA LEU A 208 -18.68 20.95 -28.67
C LEU A 208 -19.90 20.70 -27.79
N ASP A 209 -20.43 19.50 -27.77
CA ASP A 209 -21.62 19.17 -26.98
C ASP A 209 -21.35 19.25 -25.46
N LYS A 210 -20.17 18.86 -25.03
CA LYS A 210 -19.78 18.93 -23.62
C LYS A 210 -19.72 20.37 -23.09
N VAL A 211 -19.23 21.30 -23.92
CA VAL A 211 -18.97 22.68 -23.51
C VAL A 211 -20.16 23.60 -23.86
N LEU A 212 -20.68 23.53 -25.09
CA LEU A 212 -21.71 24.42 -25.59
C LEU A 212 -23.12 23.87 -25.40
N GLY A 213 -23.31 22.56 -25.27
CA GLY A 213 -24.64 21.93 -25.15
C GLY A 213 -25.53 22.53 -24.05
N LYS A 214 -24.90 23.05 -22.97
CA LYS A 214 -25.61 23.75 -21.90
C LYS A 214 -26.22 25.11 -22.27
N LEU A 215 -25.88 25.66 -23.46
CA LEU A 215 -26.45 26.92 -23.94
C LEU A 215 -27.83 26.76 -24.55
N ALA A 216 -28.27 25.54 -24.84
CA ALA A 216 -29.65 25.27 -25.24
C ALA A 216 -30.62 25.61 -24.11
N LYS A 217 -31.66 26.43 -24.40
CA LYS A 217 -32.63 26.88 -23.39
C LYS A 217 -33.85 25.96 -23.30
N GLU A 218 -34.18 25.25 -24.37
CA GLU A 218 -35.30 24.31 -24.46
C GLU A 218 -34.87 22.96 -25.05
N GLU A 219 -35.55 21.89 -24.71
CA GLU A 219 -35.31 20.56 -25.24
C GLU A 219 -35.59 20.54 -26.77
N GLY A 220 -34.53 20.26 -27.57
CA GLY A 220 -34.56 20.30 -29.05
C GLY A 220 -34.04 21.57 -29.68
N GLU A 221 -33.66 22.60 -28.92
CA GLU A 221 -32.97 23.80 -29.46
C GLU A 221 -31.49 23.47 -29.72
N LYS A 222 -30.98 23.97 -30.88
CA LYS A 222 -29.57 23.84 -31.20
C LYS A 222 -28.74 24.81 -30.37
N ALA A 223 -27.86 24.29 -29.54
CA ALA A 223 -26.95 25.06 -28.70
C ALA A 223 -25.88 25.82 -29.53
N TYR A 224 -25.58 25.32 -30.71
CA TYR A 224 -24.61 25.91 -31.65
C TYR A 224 -24.86 25.47 -33.08
N GLU A 225 -24.27 26.20 -34.02
CA GLU A 225 -24.19 25.87 -35.45
C GLU A 225 -22.74 25.88 -35.91
N VAL A 226 -22.28 24.79 -36.53
CA VAL A 226 -20.91 24.67 -37.07
C VAL A 226 -20.86 25.46 -38.36
N LEU A 227 -20.01 26.46 -38.45
CA LEU A 227 -19.80 27.31 -39.63
C LEU A 227 -18.69 26.77 -40.51
N GLU A 228 -17.56 26.39 -39.89
CA GLU A 228 -16.37 25.93 -40.61
C GLU A 228 -15.63 24.90 -39.75
N THR A 229 -14.85 24.01 -40.39
CA THR A 229 -14.06 22.96 -39.75
C THR A 229 -12.62 23.07 -40.19
N TYR A 230 -11.68 22.86 -39.26
CA TYR A 230 -10.25 23.01 -39.46
C TYR A 230 -9.51 21.81 -38.87
N LYS A 231 -8.35 21.49 -39.42
CA LYS A 231 -7.34 20.73 -38.66
C LYS A 231 -6.61 21.65 -37.69
N GLY A 232 -6.06 21.12 -36.61
CA GLY A 232 -5.28 21.93 -35.68
C GLY A 232 -4.16 22.69 -36.34
N THR A 233 -3.50 22.10 -37.34
CA THR A 233 -2.46 22.73 -38.16
C THR A 233 -2.94 23.96 -38.95
N ASP A 234 -4.21 24.03 -39.31
CA ASP A 234 -4.78 25.16 -40.03
C ASP A 234 -4.95 26.40 -39.13
N LEU A 235 -4.98 26.21 -37.84
CA LEU A 235 -5.08 27.27 -36.84
C LEU A 235 -3.73 27.79 -36.36
N GLU A 236 -2.62 27.14 -36.73
CA GLU A 236 -1.28 27.52 -36.33
C GLU A 236 -0.96 28.95 -36.75
N TYR A 237 -0.33 29.71 -35.84
CA TYR A 237 -0.01 31.16 -36.02
C TYR A 237 -1.22 32.09 -36.12
N LYS A 238 -2.46 31.63 -35.97
CA LYS A 238 -3.63 32.53 -35.95
C LYS A 238 -3.56 33.40 -34.70
N ALA A 239 -3.57 34.72 -34.89
CA ALA A 239 -3.34 35.69 -33.83
C ALA A 239 -4.61 35.97 -32.99
N TYR A 240 -4.44 36.26 -31.75
CA TYR A 240 -5.48 36.71 -30.84
C TYR A 240 -5.03 37.93 -30.00
N GLU A 241 -5.98 38.69 -29.47
CA GLU A 241 -5.69 39.85 -28.61
C GLU A 241 -5.24 39.39 -27.19
N PRO A 242 -4.21 40.04 -26.58
CA PRO A 242 -3.76 39.67 -25.26
C PRO A 242 -4.89 39.78 -24.22
N LEU A 243 -5.02 38.77 -23.35
CA LEU A 243 -6.02 38.76 -22.30
C LEU A 243 -5.72 39.84 -21.24
N PHE A 244 -4.44 40.03 -20.90
CA PHE A 244 -3.90 41.05 -20.01
C PHE A 244 -2.77 41.82 -20.71
N ALA A 245 -2.77 43.14 -20.55
CA ALA A 245 -1.80 44.01 -21.21
C ALA A 245 -0.34 43.72 -20.77
N CYS A 246 -0.12 43.33 -19.51
CA CYS A 246 1.21 43.09 -18.96
C CYS A 246 2.01 42.02 -19.72
N ALA A 247 1.37 40.95 -20.21
CA ALA A 247 2.03 39.93 -21.01
C ALA A 247 2.48 40.46 -22.40
N GLY A 248 1.65 41.28 -23.01
CA GLY A 248 2.00 41.94 -24.26
C GLY A 248 3.16 42.93 -24.12
N GLU A 249 3.18 43.71 -23.04
CA GLU A 249 4.29 44.59 -22.70
C GLU A 249 5.60 43.84 -22.47
N ALA A 250 5.53 42.71 -21.73
CA ALA A 250 6.70 41.86 -21.51
C ALA A 250 7.23 41.26 -22.81
N ALA A 251 6.35 40.79 -23.69
CA ALA A 251 6.72 40.31 -25.03
C ALA A 251 7.42 41.38 -25.85
N ALA A 252 6.87 42.59 -25.86
CA ALA A 252 7.45 43.73 -26.59
C ALA A 252 8.86 44.09 -26.05
N LYS A 253 9.07 44.09 -24.72
CA LYS A 253 10.39 44.30 -24.11
C LYS A 253 11.40 43.24 -24.53
N GLN A 254 10.98 41.98 -24.68
CA GLN A 254 11.82 40.87 -25.11
C GLN A 254 12.00 40.81 -26.64
N LYS A 255 11.29 41.63 -27.39
CA LYS A 255 11.29 41.66 -28.87
C LYS A 255 10.88 40.31 -29.50
N LYS A 256 9.97 39.57 -28.82
CA LYS A 256 9.49 38.27 -29.26
C LYS A 256 8.03 38.35 -29.65
N LYS A 257 7.60 37.47 -30.59
CA LYS A 257 6.21 37.32 -30.97
C LYS A 257 5.44 36.58 -29.87
N ALA A 258 4.21 37.01 -29.64
CA ALA A 258 3.31 36.38 -28.69
C ALA A 258 1.85 36.46 -29.18
N HIS A 259 0.93 35.83 -28.46
CA HIS A 259 -0.53 35.86 -28.66
C HIS A 259 -0.97 35.30 -30.01
N PHE A 260 -0.49 34.10 -30.34
CA PHE A 260 -0.90 33.29 -31.48
C PHE A 260 -1.04 31.82 -31.08
N VAL A 261 -1.71 31.04 -31.93
CA VAL A 261 -1.95 29.59 -31.72
C VAL A 261 -0.69 28.81 -32.10
N THR A 262 -0.29 27.90 -31.24
CA THR A 262 0.77 26.92 -31.46
C THR A 262 0.19 25.51 -31.57
N CYS A 263 0.97 24.51 -31.99
CA CYS A 263 0.56 23.13 -32.15
C CYS A 263 1.44 22.19 -31.32
N ASP A 264 0.81 21.27 -30.57
CA ASP A 264 1.50 20.15 -29.89
C ASP A 264 0.53 19.02 -29.55
N THR A 265 1.01 17.77 -29.66
CA THR A 265 0.20 16.58 -29.46
C THR A 265 -0.18 16.31 -27.99
N TYR A 266 0.40 17.04 -27.03
CA TYR A 266 0.04 16.90 -25.61
C TYR A 266 -1.38 17.38 -25.29
N VAL A 267 -1.99 18.19 -26.14
CA VAL A 267 -3.37 18.66 -25.96
C VAL A 267 -4.34 17.51 -26.18
N THR A 268 -5.11 17.16 -25.15
CA THR A 268 -6.04 16.02 -25.15
C THR A 268 -7.48 16.45 -25.37
N MET A 269 -8.31 15.49 -25.84
CA MET A 269 -9.76 15.69 -26.04
C MET A 269 -10.61 15.12 -24.88
N SER A 270 -9.98 14.76 -23.76
CA SER A 270 -10.70 14.21 -22.61
C SER A 270 -11.46 15.25 -21.81
N ASP A 271 -10.86 16.42 -21.64
CA ASP A 271 -11.40 17.51 -20.82
C ASP A 271 -11.15 18.90 -21.43
N GLY A 272 -11.79 19.92 -20.86
CA GLY A 272 -11.64 21.31 -21.27
C GLY A 272 -12.33 21.62 -22.61
N THR A 273 -11.64 22.33 -23.48
CA THR A 273 -12.13 22.82 -24.78
C THR A 273 -11.32 22.32 -25.98
N GLY A 274 -10.27 21.53 -25.74
CA GLY A 274 -9.28 21.15 -26.75
C GLY A 274 -8.30 22.26 -27.13
N ILE A 275 -8.34 23.39 -26.41
CA ILE A 275 -7.40 24.52 -26.55
C ILE A 275 -6.87 24.85 -25.17
N VAL A 276 -5.54 24.85 -25.01
CA VAL A 276 -4.85 25.13 -23.76
C VAL A 276 -4.11 26.47 -23.86
N HIS A 277 -4.11 27.26 -22.79
CA HIS A 277 -3.29 28.46 -22.74
C HIS A 277 -1.85 28.13 -22.36
N ILE A 278 -0.89 28.89 -22.88
CA ILE A 278 0.55 28.66 -22.66
C ILE A 278 1.14 29.80 -21.85
N ALA A 279 1.79 29.41 -20.73
CA ALA A 279 2.58 30.27 -19.85
C ALA A 279 3.93 29.58 -19.53
N PRO A 280 4.99 29.81 -20.32
CA PRO A 280 6.25 29.04 -20.31
C PRO A 280 6.99 28.97 -18.97
N ALA A 281 6.70 29.87 -18.03
CA ALA A 281 7.33 29.92 -16.71
C ALA A 281 6.68 28.97 -15.69
N PHE A 282 5.52 28.35 -15.99
CA PHE A 282 4.69 27.63 -15.01
C PHE A 282 4.25 26.22 -15.42
N GLY A 283 4.66 25.74 -16.61
CA GLY A 283 4.41 24.38 -17.08
C GLY A 283 5.58 23.84 -17.87
N GLU A 284 5.87 22.55 -17.74
CA GLU A 284 6.99 21.91 -18.47
C GLU A 284 6.69 21.84 -19.97
N ASP A 285 5.46 21.41 -20.32
CA ASP A 285 4.99 21.41 -21.72
C ASP A 285 4.94 22.82 -22.29
N ASP A 286 4.43 23.78 -21.50
CA ASP A 286 4.41 25.20 -21.87
C ASP A 286 5.82 25.74 -22.16
N SER A 287 6.79 25.36 -21.31
CA SER A 287 8.20 25.73 -21.48
C SER A 287 8.82 25.10 -22.74
N ARG A 288 8.45 23.85 -23.07
CA ARG A 288 8.89 23.14 -24.27
C ARG A 288 8.35 23.83 -25.52
N ILE A 289 7.04 24.15 -25.53
CA ILE A 289 6.39 24.90 -26.59
C ILE A 289 7.01 26.30 -26.72
N GLY A 290 7.25 26.94 -25.58
CA GLY A 290 7.92 28.24 -25.53
C GLY A 290 9.27 28.25 -26.21
N ARG A 291 10.07 27.21 -26.08
CA ARG A 291 11.36 27.06 -26.80
C ARG A 291 11.15 26.76 -28.28
N ASN A 292 10.20 25.88 -28.62
CA ASN A 292 9.97 25.46 -30.00
C ASN A 292 9.47 26.62 -30.89
N TYR A 293 8.68 27.54 -30.33
CA TYR A 293 8.09 28.70 -31.05
C TYR A 293 8.77 30.03 -30.70
N ASP A 294 9.89 30.01 -29.98
CA ASP A 294 10.61 31.19 -29.50
C ASP A 294 9.70 32.23 -28.79
N LEU A 295 8.79 31.73 -27.94
CA LEU A 295 7.87 32.59 -27.20
C LEU A 295 8.60 33.43 -26.13
N PRO A 296 8.03 34.56 -25.69
CA PRO A 296 8.56 35.32 -24.57
C PRO A 296 8.44 34.50 -23.28
N PHE A 297 9.45 34.63 -22.42
CA PHE A 297 9.44 34.03 -21.07
C PHE A 297 8.92 35.06 -20.07
N VAL A 298 7.71 34.85 -19.57
CA VAL A 298 7.01 35.78 -18.67
C VAL A 298 6.75 35.11 -17.34
N GLN A 299 7.39 35.63 -16.29
CA GLN A 299 7.30 35.10 -14.93
C GLN A 299 6.85 36.20 -13.98
N PHE A 300 5.54 36.34 -13.78
CA PHE A 300 4.92 37.33 -12.92
C PHE A 300 4.57 36.82 -11.54
N VAL A 301 5.36 35.91 -11.00
CA VAL A 301 5.25 35.37 -9.65
C VAL A 301 6.62 35.43 -8.98
N ASP A 302 6.69 35.92 -7.77
CA ASP A 302 7.90 35.98 -6.96
C ASP A 302 8.22 34.67 -6.22
N GLY A 303 9.34 34.63 -5.50
CA GLY A 303 9.76 33.46 -4.74
C GLY A 303 8.84 33.12 -3.55
N GLN A 304 7.96 33.99 -3.15
CA GLN A 304 6.97 33.78 -2.09
C GLN A 304 5.60 33.35 -2.67
N GLY A 305 5.50 33.20 -3.99
CA GLY A 305 4.28 32.81 -4.70
C GLY A 305 3.28 33.94 -4.84
N ASN A 306 3.70 35.21 -4.71
CA ASN A 306 2.84 36.36 -4.92
C ASN A 306 3.00 36.89 -6.33
N LEU A 307 1.91 37.40 -6.91
CA LEU A 307 1.93 38.07 -8.19
C LEU A 307 2.70 39.39 -8.12
N THR A 308 3.53 39.64 -9.10
CA THR A 308 4.44 40.82 -9.14
C THR A 308 3.71 42.11 -9.53
N LYS A 309 4.39 43.26 -9.35
CA LYS A 309 3.83 44.59 -9.58
C LYS A 309 3.42 44.88 -11.03
N GLU A 310 3.86 44.06 -11.97
CA GLU A 310 3.51 44.16 -13.39
C GLU A 310 2.07 43.71 -13.64
N THR A 311 1.49 42.93 -12.73
CA THR A 311 0.12 42.43 -12.86
C THR A 311 -0.88 43.28 -12.08
N PRO A 312 -2.18 43.25 -12.43
CA PRO A 312 -3.23 43.91 -11.66
C PRO A 312 -3.40 43.39 -10.21
N TYR A 313 -2.75 42.28 -9.89
CA TYR A 313 -2.89 41.54 -8.63
C TYR A 313 -1.62 41.59 -7.77
N ALA A 314 -0.85 42.64 -7.85
CA ALA A 314 0.45 42.81 -7.16
C ALA A 314 0.39 42.46 -5.68
N GLY A 315 1.31 41.62 -5.21
CA GLY A 315 1.41 41.20 -3.80
C GLY A 315 0.37 40.17 -3.34
N VAL A 316 -0.52 39.71 -4.24
CA VAL A 316 -1.53 38.68 -3.91
C VAL A 316 -0.95 37.30 -4.14
N PHE A 317 -1.11 36.40 -3.16
CA PHE A 317 -0.72 34.99 -3.30
C PHE A 317 -1.54 34.29 -4.40
N VAL A 318 -0.88 33.52 -5.26
CA VAL A 318 -1.46 32.95 -6.49
C VAL A 318 -2.80 32.23 -6.28
N LYS A 319 -2.95 31.41 -5.25
CA LYS A 319 -4.21 30.71 -4.98
C LYS A 319 -5.35 31.61 -4.52
N LYS A 320 -5.03 32.79 -3.96
CA LYS A 320 -6.04 33.82 -3.65
C LYS A 320 -6.38 34.64 -4.91
N ALA A 321 -5.44 34.81 -5.82
CA ALA A 321 -5.64 35.51 -7.06
C ALA A 321 -6.63 34.81 -8.01
N ASP A 322 -6.75 33.46 -7.96
CA ASP A 322 -7.69 32.71 -8.79
C ASP A 322 -9.10 33.32 -8.80
N SER A 323 -9.66 33.60 -7.63
CA SER A 323 -11.00 34.18 -7.51
C SER A 323 -11.09 35.63 -8.02
N MET A 324 -10.00 36.37 -7.89
CA MET A 324 -9.93 37.76 -8.38
C MET A 324 -9.88 37.80 -9.91
N VAL A 325 -9.01 36.97 -10.50
CA VAL A 325 -8.88 36.80 -11.95
C VAL A 325 -10.22 36.39 -12.57
N LEU A 326 -10.89 35.38 -12.01
CA LEU A 326 -12.21 34.94 -12.49
C LEU A 326 -13.25 36.06 -12.42
N THR A 327 -13.29 36.82 -11.32
CA THR A 327 -14.23 37.91 -11.13
C THR A 327 -14.02 39.04 -12.15
N ASP A 328 -12.77 39.37 -12.45
CA ASP A 328 -12.49 40.46 -13.37
C ASP A 328 -12.72 40.04 -14.83
N LEU A 329 -12.37 38.82 -15.19
CA LEU A 329 -12.69 38.25 -16.50
C LEU A 329 -14.21 38.16 -16.75
N ASP A 330 -15.00 37.87 -15.73
CA ASP A 330 -16.46 37.84 -15.82
C ASP A 330 -17.01 39.24 -16.05
N LYS A 331 -16.56 40.25 -15.27
CA LYS A 331 -16.94 41.65 -15.47
C LYS A 331 -16.61 42.19 -16.88
N GLU A 332 -15.48 41.75 -17.42
CA GLU A 332 -15.04 42.15 -18.76
C GLU A 332 -15.70 41.32 -19.91
N GLY A 333 -16.57 40.37 -19.56
CA GLY A 333 -17.21 39.46 -20.54
C GLY A 333 -16.25 38.45 -21.18
N LYS A 334 -15.05 38.30 -20.67
CA LYS A 334 -14.02 37.37 -21.14
C LYS A 334 -14.13 35.98 -20.58
N LEU A 335 -14.83 35.79 -19.44
CA LEU A 335 -15.09 34.48 -18.86
C LEU A 335 -16.30 33.83 -19.54
N PHE A 336 -16.13 32.62 -20.06
CA PHE A 336 -17.23 31.83 -20.60
C PHE A 336 -17.89 31.00 -19.49
N ASP A 337 -17.08 30.31 -18.69
CA ASP A 337 -17.54 29.46 -17.56
C ASP A 337 -16.43 29.27 -16.53
N ALA A 338 -16.83 28.96 -15.31
CA ALA A 338 -15.93 28.64 -14.20
C ALA A 338 -16.41 27.39 -13.44
N PRO A 339 -16.40 26.21 -14.08
CA PRO A 339 -16.90 24.98 -13.48
C PRO A 339 -16.03 24.56 -12.30
N LYS A 340 -16.66 23.92 -11.29
CA LYS A 340 -15.93 23.26 -10.22
C LYS A 340 -15.26 22.00 -10.76
N PHE A 341 -13.98 21.88 -10.54
CA PHE A 341 -13.16 20.77 -10.96
C PHE A 341 -12.56 20.08 -9.72
N GLU A 342 -12.74 18.78 -9.62
CA GLU A 342 -12.16 17.96 -8.55
C GLU A 342 -10.97 17.21 -9.14
N HIS A 343 -9.80 17.41 -8.59
CA HIS A 343 -8.57 16.79 -9.05
C HIS A 343 -7.55 16.64 -7.92
N ASP A 344 -6.55 15.80 -8.14
CA ASP A 344 -5.42 15.68 -7.25
C ASP A 344 -4.42 16.81 -7.50
N TYR A 345 -4.08 17.56 -6.45
CA TYR A 345 -3.16 18.68 -6.50
C TYR A 345 -2.01 18.50 -5.52
N PRO A 346 -0.74 18.75 -5.93
CA PRO A 346 0.41 18.56 -5.08
C PRO A 346 0.50 19.66 -4.02
N HIS A 347 0.74 19.25 -2.77
CA HIS A 347 1.04 20.10 -1.63
C HIS A 347 2.43 19.78 -1.10
N CYS A 348 3.02 20.72 -0.40
CA CYS A 348 4.28 20.45 0.31
C CYS A 348 4.07 19.35 1.36
N TRP A 349 4.84 18.29 1.25
CA TRP A 349 4.73 17.11 2.12
C TRP A 349 4.97 17.43 3.61
N ARG A 350 5.48 18.63 3.93
CA ARG A 350 5.78 19.06 5.30
C ARG A 350 4.93 20.21 5.82
N CYS A 351 4.81 21.31 5.07
CA CYS A 351 4.07 22.49 5.53
C CYS A 351 2.66 22.58 4.98
N ASP A 352 2.27 21.63 4.11
CA ASP A 352 0.93 21.51 3.55
C ASP A 352 0.49 22.65 2.61
N THR A 353 1.43 23.53 2.25
CA THR A 353 1.18 24.62 1.30
C THR A 353 1.02 24.06 -0.10
N PRO A 354 0.02 24.52 -0.91
CA PRO A 354 -0.08 24.17 -2.30
C PRO A 354 1.21 24.52 -3.06
N LEU A 355 1.73 23.56 -3.84
CA LEU A 355 2.92 23.79 -4.64
C LEU A 355 2.59 24.60 -5.89
N ILE A 356 3.58 25.31 -6.41
CA ILE A 356 3.55 25.91 -7.73
C ILE A 356 4.63 25.30 -8.61
N TYR A 357 4.36 25.17 -9.89
CA TYR A 357 5.41 24.89 -10.86
C TYR A 357 6.08 26.19 -11.20
N TYR A 358 7.41 26.25 -11.01
CA TYR A 358 8.14 27.52 -10.99
C TYR A 358 9.49 27.37 -11.68
N ALA A 359 9.76 28.23 -12.65
CA ALA A 359 11.00 28.22 -13.38
C ALA A 359 12.13 28.80 -12.52
N ARG A 360 13.19 28.02 -12.30
CA ARG A 360 14.37 28.49 -11.58
C ARG A 360 15.62 27.66 -11.90
N GLU A 361 16.77 28.22 -11.58
CA GLU A 361 18.01 27.47 -11.52
C GLU A 361 18.02 26.53 -10.32
N SER A 362 18.44 25.30 -10.56
CA SER A 362 18.59 24.28 -9.52
C SER A 362 19.67 23.28 -9.95
N TRP A 363 20.19 22.49 -9.01
CA TRP A 363 21.11 21.41 -9.29
C TRP A 363 20.36 20.10 -9.43
N PHE A 364 20.75 19.30 -10.42
CA PHE A 364 20.11 18.04 -10.75
C PHE A 364 21.14 16.93 -10.91
N ILE A 365 20.76 15.71 -10.47
CA ILE A 365 21.44 14.48 -10.87
C ILE A 365 20.66 13.88 -12.05
N LYS A 366 21.34 13.58 -13.15
CA LYS A 366 20.77 13.08 -14.40
C LYS A 366 20.38 11.60 -14.29
N MET A 367 19.29 11.31 -13.55
CA MET A 367 18.80 9.95 -13.33
C MET A 367 18.29 9.29 -14.62
N THR A 368 17.80 10.08 -15.57
CA THR A 368 17.37 9.61 -16.90
C THR A 368 18.50 8.93 -17.68
N ALA A 369 19.76 9.29 -17.42
CA ALA A 369 20.91 8.67 -18.07
C ALA A 369 21.24 7.27 -17.55
N VAL A 370 20.79 6.92 -16.35
CA VAL A 370 21.03 5.62 -15.68
C VAL A 370 19.74 4.80 -15.52
N LYS A 371 18.66 5.18 -16.21
CA LYS A 371 17.34 4.53 -16.13
C LYS A 371 17.42 3.02 -16.35
N ASP A 372 18.08 2.58 -17.41
CA ASP A 372 18.18 1.15 -17.74
C ASP A 372 18.97 0.37 -16.67
N ASP A 373 19.98 1.01 -16.08
CA ASP A 373 20.75 0.45 -14.99
C ASP A 373 19.92 0.33 -13.70
N LEU A 374 19.09 1.32 -13.40
CA LEU A 374 18.14 1.27 -12.28
C LEU A 374 17.17 0.09 -12.43
N ILE A 375 16.56 -0.05 -13.61
CA ILE A 375 15.62 -1.14 -13.89
C ILE A 375 16.32 -2.50 -13.79
N ARG A 376 17.53 -2.61 -14.40
CA ARG A 376 18.33 -3.85 -14.32
C ARG A 376 18.65 -4.21 -12.87
N ASN A 377 19.13 -3.27 -12.07
CA ASN A 377 19.48 -3.50 -10.68
C ASN A 377 18.24 -3.84 -9.83
N ASN A 378 17.10 -3.16 -10.04
CA ASN A 378 15.83 -3.50 -9.41
C ASN A 378 15.40 -4.94 -9.67
N ASN A 379 15.58 -5.44 -10.89
CA ASN A 379 15.23 -6.82 -11.26
C ASN A 379 16.08 -7.89 -10.58
N THR A 380 17.18 -7.52 -9.91
CA THR A 380 18.00 -8.44 -9.10
C THR A 380 17.51 -8.57 -7.66
N ILE A 381 16.58 -7.71 -7.22
CA ILE A 381 16.07 -7.67 -5.85
C ILE A 381 14.91 -8.64 -5.69
N ASN A 382 14.95 -9.42 -4.62
CA ASN A 382 13.82 -10.23 -4.19
C ASN A 382 12.82 -9.36 -3.42
N TRP A 383 11.82 -8.85 -4.12
CA TRP A 383 10.73 -8.09 -3.53
C TRP A 383 9.66 -9.02 -2.93
N ILE A 384 9.24 -8.73 -1.71
CA ILE A 384 8.19 -9.46 -0.99
C ILE A 384 7.10 -8.46 -0.58
N PRO A 385 5.96 -8.39 -1.33
CA PRO A 385 5.63 -9.21 -2.49
C PRO A 385 6.28 -8.72 -3.80
N GLU A 386 6.48 -9.63 -4.73
CA GLU A 386 7.11 -9.37 -6.04
C GLU A 386 6.39 -8.28 -6.85
N SER A 387 5.05 -8.19 -6.70
CA SER A 387 4.21 -7.20 -7.39
C SER A 387 4.59 -5.75 -7.09
N ILE A 388 5.19 -5.45 -5.94
CA ILE A 388 5.65 -4.10 -5.61
C ILE A 388 6.87 -3.73 -6.46
N GLY A 389 7.82 -4.64 -6.60
CA GLY A 389 9.04 -4.40 -7.38
C GLY A 389 8.80 -4.27 -8.88
N LYS A 390 7.87 -5.06 -9.42
CA LYS A 390 7.49 -5.03 -10.84
C LYS A 390 6.48 -3.93 -11.17
N GLY A 391 5.49 -3.70 -10.31
CA GLY A 391 4.48 -2.68 -10.49
C GLY A 391 4.91 -1.33 -9.90
N ARG A 392 4.33 -0.95 -8.75
CA ARG A 392 4.48 0.40 -8.16
C ARG A 392 5.91 0.97 -8.17
N PHE A 393 6.93 0.15 -7.90
CA PHE A 393 8.32 0.59 -7.92
C PHE A 393 8.93 0.54 -9.32
N GLY A 394 8.66 -0.52 -10.09
CA GLY A 394 9.09 -0.65 -11.49
C GLY A 394 8.55 0.48 -12.36
N ASP A 395 7.25 0.76 -12.28
CA ASP A 395 6.60 1.87 -13.01
C ASP A 395 7.23 3.24 -12.67
N TRP A 396 7.62 3.43 -11.42
CA TRP A 396 8.34 4.63 -11.01
C TRP A 396 9.71 4.76 -11.68
N LEU A 397 10.46 3.67 -11.78
CA LEU A 397 11.78 3.66 -12.44
C LEU A 397 11.66 3.85 -13.95
N GLU A 398 10.62 3.30 -14.56
CA GLU A 398 10.35 3.51 -15.99
C GLU A 398 10.04 4.97 -16.34
N ASN A 399 9.46 5.71 -15.41
CA ASN A 399 9.11 7.11 -15.55
C ASN A 399 10.03 8.03 -14.73
N VAL A 400 11.26 7.57 -14.45
CA VAL A 400 12.20 8.32 -13.62
C VAL A 400 12.51 9.68 -14.22
N GLN A 401 12.50 10.71 -13.36
CA GLN A 401 12.88 12.09 -13.67
C GLN A 401 14.27 12.38 -13.09
N ASP A 402 14.94 13.40 -13.63
CA ASP A 402 16.19 13.89 -13.06
C ASP A 402 15.96 14.37 -11.62
N TRP A 403 16.83 13.98 -10.73
CA TRP A 403 16.68 14.27 -9.31
C TRP A 403 17.11 15.69 -8.99
N GLY A 404 16.18 16.57 -8.64
CA GLY A 404 16.49 17.91 -8.14
C GLY A 404 17.09 17.84 -6.75
N ILE A 405 18.42 17.97 -6.68
CA ILE A 405 19.20 17.70 -5.46
C ILE A 405 19.34 18.91 -4.55
N SER A 406 19.27 20.13 -5.04
CA SER A 406 19.54 21.34 -4.26
C SER A 406 18.30 21.86 -3.51
N ARG A 407 18.52 22.36 -2.30
CA ARG A 407 17.55 23.02 -1.45
C ARG A 407 18.04 24.39 -1.01
N ASN A 408 17.20 25.41 -1.12
CA ASN A 408 17.53 26.77 -0.67
C ASN A 408 17.19 26.93 0.81
N ARG A 409 17.78 26.08 1.62
CA ARG A 409 17.56 25.99 3.07
C ARG A 409 18.91 26.01 3.81
N TYR A 410 18.90 25.79 5.12
CA TYR A 410 20.06 26.01 5.99
C TYR A 410 20.54 24.73 6.66
N TRP A 411 19.61 23.89 7.17
CA TRP A 411 19.93 22.67 7.89
C TRP A 411 19.93 21.44 6.95
N GLY A 412 21.09 21.08 6.47
CA GLY A 412 21.34 19.98 5.57
C GLY A 412 22.80 19.92 5.16
N THR A 413 23.19 18.83 4.53
CA THR A 413 24.53 18.67 3.96
C THR A 413 24.77 19.75 2.90
N PRO A 414 25.79 20.59 3.03
CA PRO A 414 26.11 21.63 2.05
C PRO A 414 26.50 21.03 0.71
N LEU A 415 25.97 21.58 -0.39
CA LEU A 415 26.38 21.14 -1.73
C LEU A 415 27.87 21.47 -1.93
N ASN A 416 28.64 20.48 -2.30
CA ASN A 416 30.10 20.50 -2.34
C ASN A 416 30.71 21.16 -3.59
N ILE A 417 30.11 22.25 -4.07
CA ILE A 417 30.50 22.94 -5.29
C ILE A 417 30.95 24.36 -4.98
N TRP A 418 32.15 24.74 -5.43
CA TRP A 418 32.67 26.09 -5.41
C TRP A 418 32.62 26.68 -6.82
N GLN A 419 32.22 27.91 -6.93
CA GLN A 419 32.07 28.64 -8.21
C GLN A 419 32.89 29.91 -8.21
N CYS A 420 33.60 30.17 -9.29
CA CYS A 420 34.34 31.40 -9.56
C CYS A 420 33.49 32.37 -10.37
N GLU A 421 33.76 33.69 -10.25
CA GLU A 421 33.14 34.70 -11.10
C GLU A 421 33.41 34.50 -12.61
N CYS A 422 34.53 33.84 -12.98
CA CYS A 422 34.85 33.49 -14.37
C CYS A 422 33.94 32.38 -14.94
N GLY A 423 33.05 31.80 -14.10
CA GLY A 423 32.17 30.71 -14.47
C GLY A 423 32.72 29.30 -14.20
N HIS A 424 34.01 29.16 -13.83
CA HIS A 424 34.58 27.88 -13.45
C HIS A 424 33.91 27.32 -12.19
N MET A 425 33.64 26.03 -12.16
CA MET A 425 33.05 25.32 -11.02
C MET A 425 33.90 24.09 -10.67
N HIS A 426 34.05 23.82 -9.37
CA HIS A 426 34.74 22.66 -8.86
C HIS A 426 33.98 21.98 -7.74
N SER A 427 33.89 20.67 -7.80
CA SER A 427 33.26 19.85 -6.75
C SER A 427 34.38 19.29 -5.84
N ILE A 428 34.25 19.43 -4.53
CA ILE A 428 35.17 18.91 -3.50
C ILE A 428 34.65 17.57 -3.00
N GLY A 429 35.52 16.55 -2.96
CA GLY A 429 35.14 15.20 -2.52
C GLY A 429 35.66 14.80 -1.14
N SER A 430 36.54 15.62 -0.51
CA SER A 430 37.06 15.31 0.81
C SER A 430 37.64 16.56 1.52
N ARG A 431 37.81 16.46 2.83
CA ARG A 431 38.52 17.47 3.62
C ARG A 431 39.96 17.67 3.16
N GLN A 432 40.60 16.60 2.75
CA GLN A 432 41.97 16.65 2.22
C GLN A 432 42.03 17.46 0.91
N GLU A 433 41.13 17.21 -0.02
CA GLU A 433 41.05 18.00 -1.27
C GLU A 433 40.71 19.46 -0.98
N LEU A 434 39.82 19.71 -0.02
CA LEU A 434 39.43 21.05 0.42
C LEU A 434 40.68 21.82 0.94
N PHE A 435 41.51 21.18 1.76
CA PHE A 435 42.73 21.75 2.27
C PHE A 435 43.76 22.01 1.14
N GLU A 436 43.95 21.04 0.26
CA GLU A 436 44.92 21.18 -0.84
C GLU A 436 44.59 22.32 -1.80
N MET A 437 43.30 22.54 -2.06
CA MET A 437 42.83 23.59 -2.97
C MET A 437 42.71 24.98 -2.30
N SER A 438 42.35 25.02 -1.02
CA SER A 438 42.21 26.28 -0.28
C SER A 438 43.53 26.79 0.25
N GLY A 439 44.43 25.90 0.67
CA GLY A 439 45.59 26.20 1.46
C GLY A 439 45.29 26.67 2.88
N ASP A 440 44.04 26.52 3.33
CA ASP A 440 43.57 26.94 4.64
C ASP A 440 43.56 25.77 5.62
N GLU A 441 44.40 25.86 6.70
CA GLU A 441 44.45 24.78 7.72
C GLU A 441 43.13 24.49 8.38
N ARG A 442 42.20 25.45 8.43
CA ARG A 442 40.86 25.26 8.96
C ARG A 442 40.06 24.19 8.18
N ALA A 443 40.36 24.02 6.88
CA ALA A 443 39.71 23.05 6.03
C ALA A 443 39.80 21.59 6.55
N LYS A 444 40.84 21.26 7.34
CA LYS A 444 41.05 19.93 7.92
C LYS A 444 40.06 19.60 9.04
N THR A 445 39.53 20.61 9.73
CA THR A 445 38.77 20.44 10.97
C THR A 445 37.48 21.26 11.02
N VAL A 446 37.20 22.08 9.99
CA VAL A 446 36.01 22.90 9.91
C VAL A 446 34.76 22.01 9.97
N GLU A 447 33.75 22.45 10.68
CA GLU A 447 32.45 21.79 10.65
C GLU A 447 31.86 21.90 9.24
N LEU A 448 31.43 20.75 8.66
CA LEU A 448 30.93 20.70 7.30
C LEU A 448 29.45 21.13 7.21
N HIS A 449 29.09 22.21 7.96
CA HIS A 449 27.79 22.89 7.90
C HIS A 449 27.93 24.36 7.59
N ARG A 450 26.85 24.95 7.11
CA ARG A 450 26.69 26.39 7.05
C ARG A 450 26.61 26.97 8.48
N PRO A 451 27.09 28.17 8.77
CA PRO A 451 27.85 29.04 7.85
C PRO A 451 29.35 28.69 7.76
N TYR A 452 29.87 27.78 8.59
CA TYR A 452 31.30 27.54 8.78
C TYR A 452 32.02 27.13 7.51
N ILE A 453 31.46 26.23 6.73
CA ILE A 453 32.04 25.77 5.46
C ILE A 453 32.03 26.86 4.37
N ASP A 454 31.07 27.81 4.46
CA ASP A 454 30.94 28.91 3.50
C ASP A 454 32.12 29.92 3.62
N GLU A 455 32.86 29.89 4.75
CA GLU A 455 34.05 30.75 4.97
C GLU A 455 35.30 30.21 4.28
N ILE A 456 35.30 28.96 3.83
CA ILE A 456 36.44 28.37 3.12
C ILE A 456 36.31 28.68 1.63
N THR A 457 37.26 29.46 1.11
CA THR A 457 37.35 29.78 -0.31
C THR A 457 38.46 29.00 -1.00
N LEU A 458 38.30 28.78 -2.29
CA LEU A 458 39.29 28.08 -3.11
C LEU A 458 39.97 29.04 -4.11
N LYS A 459 41.11 28.67 -4.58
CA LYS A 459 41.78 29.40 -5.65
C LYS A 459 41.41 28.81 -7.00
N CYS A 460 40.81 29.61 -7.87
CA CYS A 460 40.39 29.14 -9.21
C CYS A 460 41.58 28.69 -10.05
N PRO A 461 41.59 27.46 -10.57
CA PRO A 461 42.70 26.96 -11.38
C PRO A 461 42.80 27.63 -12.77
N GLU A 462 41.71 28.24 -13.27
CA GLU A 462 41.68 28.86 -14.60
C GLU A 462 42.07 30.34 -14.58
N CYS A 463 41.55 31.11 -13.64
CA CYS A 463 41.82 32.56 -13.63
C CYS A 463 42.59 33.04 -12.40
N GLY A 464 42.82 32.19 -11.41
CA GLY A 464 43.48 32.53 -10.15
C GLY A 464 42.64 33.37 -9.16
N GLY A 465 41.39 33.67 -9.53
CA GLY A 465 40.40 34.35 -8.66
C GLY A 465 39.91 33.48 -7.52
N GLU A 466 39.16 34.07 -6.61
CA GLU A 466 38.57 33.39 -5.47
C GLU A 466 37.28 32.66 -5.90
N MET A 467 37.09 31.44 -5.39
CA MET A 467 35.87 30.65 -5.59
C MET A 467 35.14 30.53 -4.26
N HIS A 468 33.84 30.74 -4.32
CA HIS A 468 32.96 30.62 -3.16
C HIS A 468 32.03 29.41 -3.32
N ARG A 469 31.67 28.77 -2.20
CA ARG A 469 30.71 27.68 -2.21
C ARG A 469 29.32 28.17 -2.61
N VAL A 470 28.61 27.42 -3.44
CA VAL A 470 27.22 27.70 -3.75
C VAL A 470 26.35 27.58 -2.48
N PRO A 471 25.34 28.47 -2.27
CA PRO A 471 24.64 28.56 -0.99
C PRO A 471 23.68 27.42 -0.66
N GLU A 472 23.40 26.54 -1.60
CA GLU A 472 22.45 25.46 -1.44
C GLU A 472 22.97 24.35 -0.50
N VAL A 473 22.02 23.66 0.14
CA VAL A 473 22.21 22.36 0.78
C VAL A 473 21.55 21.27 -0.09
N ILE A 474 21.86 20.02 0.14
CA ILE A 474 21.30 18.92 -0.63
C ILE A 474 19.95 18.45 -0.06
N ASP A 475 19.25 17.65 -0.84
CA ASP A 475 18.04 16.93 -0.45
C ASP A 475 18.35 15.88 0.63
N CYS A 476 17.69 15.90 1.77
CA CYS A 476 17.88 14.94 2.86
C CYS A 476 17.60 13.48 2.48
N TRP A 477 16.90 13.24 1.37
CA TRP A 477 16.78 11.89 0.81
C TRP A 477 18.10 11.35 0.25
N PHE A 478 19.04 12.21 -0.12
CA PHE A 478 20.41 11.80 -0.44
C PHE A 478 21.14 11.37 0.82
N ASP A 479 21.02 12.13 1.93
CA ASP A 479 21.60 11.70 3.22
C ASP A 479 21.11 10.28 3.60
N SER A 480 19.80 10.03 3.48
CA SER A 480 19.21 8.72 3.77
C SER A 480 19.70 7.62 2.81
N GLY A 481 19.88 7.95 1.53
CA GLY A 481 20.34 7.02 0.48
C GLY A 481 21.82 6.65 0.61
N ALA A 482 22.62 7.56 1.16
CA ALA A 482 24.06 7.38 1.39
C ALA A 482 24.40 6.40 2.52
N MET A 483 23.42 6.01 3.34
CA MET A 483 23.62 5.18 4.53
C MET A 483 24.49 3.94 4.30
N PRO A 484 24.34 3.16 3.22
CA PRO A 484 25.13 1.93 3.06
C PRO A 484 26.63 2.12 3.12
N PHE A 485 27.14 3.25 2.64
CA PHE A 485 28.56 3.56 2.60
C PHE A 485 28.97 4.64 3.61
N ALA A 486 28.16 5.67 3.80
CA ALA A 486 28.49 6.79 4.67
C ALA A 486 28.54 6.41 6.16
N GLN A 487 27.74 5.42 6.62
CA GLN A 487 27.82 4.90 7.98
C GLN A 487 29.21 4.31 8.34
N HIS A 488 30.00 3.99 7.35
CA HIS A 488 31.35 3.43 7.49
C HIS A 488 32.45 4.46 7.22
N HIS A 489 32.12 5.71 6.94
CA HIS A 489 33.03 6.74 6.45
C HIS A 489 33.78 6.28 5.18
N TYR A 490 33.09 5.49 4.32
CA TYR A 490 33.64 5.03 3.06
C TYR A 490 33.79 6.21 2.06
N PRO A 491 34.83 6.30 1.25
CA PRO A 491 35.94 5.35 1.08
C PRO A 491 37.17 5.62 1.96
N PHE A 492 37.09 6.55 2.92
CA PHE A 492 38.22 7.02 3.73
C PHE A 492 38.56 6.03 4.81
N GLU A 493 37.57 5.36 5.40
CA GLU A 493 37.72 4.36 6.44
C GLU A 493 36.86 3.14 6.16
N ASN A 494 37.12 2.04 6.89
CA ASN A 494 36.27 0.81 6.94
C ASN A 494 35.87 0.21 5.59
N LYS A 495 36.69 0.36 4.57
CA LYS A 495 36.44 -0.09 3.21
C LYS A 495 36.17 -1.60 3.15
N GLU A 496 36.97 -2.41 3.83
CA GLU A 496 36.78 -3.89 3.85
C GLU A 496 35.45 -4.27 4.49
N LEU A 497 35.07 -3.58 5.57
CA LEU A 497 33.79 -3.82 6.26
C LEU A 497 32.60 -3.48 5.36
N PHE A 498 32.67 -2.36 4.65
CA PHE A 498 31.66 -2.00 3.65
C PHE A 498 31.54 -3.07 2.56
N GLU A 499 32.66 -3.48 1.96
CA GLU A 499 32.68 -4.47 0.88
C GLU A 499 32.12 -5.84 1.30
N GLN A 500 32.27 -6.24 2.57
CA GLN A 500 31.71 -7.47 3.14
C GLN A 500 30.19 -7.39 3.34
N GLN A 501 29.65 -6.20 3.65
CA GLN A 501 28.26 -5.99 4.01
C GLN A 501 27.37 -5.48 2.86
N PHE A 502 27.97 -5.04 1.77
CA PHE A 502 27.26 -4.45 0.63
C PHE A 502 27.22 -5.40 -0.58
N PRO A 503 26.04 -5.65 -1.17
CA PRO A 503 24.69 -5.19 -0.80
C PRO A 503 24.17 -5.80 0.51
N ALA A 504 23.29 -5.05 1.22
CA ALA A 504 22.62 -5.57 2.41
C ALA A 504 21.82 -6.83 2.07
N ASN A 505 21.82 -7.83 2.97
CA ASN A 505 21.07 -9.07 2.74
C ASN A 505 19.56 -8.86 2.87
N PHE A 506 19.12 -7.96 3.74
CA PHE A 506 17.71 -7.75 4.06
C PHE A 506 17.44 -6.32 4.53
N ILE A 507 16.37 -5.73 4.01
CA ILE A 507 15.76 -4.50 4.54
C ILE A 507 14.23 -4.63 4.62
N SER A 508 13.58 -3.79 5.40
CA SER A 508 12.12 -3.73 5.49
C SER A 508 11.64 -2.37 5.92
N GLU A 509 10.73 -1.78 5.17
CA GLU A 509 10.00 -0.56 5.50
C GLU A 509 8.59 -0.59 4.89
N ALA A 510 7.77 0.42 5.19
CA ALA A 510 6.41 0.53 4.66
C ALA A 510 6.38 0.87 3.17
N VAL A 511 5.24 0.61 2.52
CA VAL A 511 5.06 0.72 1.06
C VAL A 511 5.26 2.14 0.52
N ASP A 512 5.07 3.17 1.33
CA ASP A 512 5.35 4.57 0.96
C ASP A 512 6.83 4.79 0.64
N GLN A 513 7.74 4.00 1.21
CA GLN A 513 9.19 4.06 0.94
C GLN A 513 9.60 3.62 -0.47
N THR A 514 8.70 3.10 -1.27
CA THR A 514 8.90 2.96 -2.73
C THR A 514 9.09 4.31 -3.43
N ARG A 515 8.61 5.39 -2.82
CA ARG A 515 8.77 6.79 -3.22
C ARG A 515 9.56 7.59 -2.17
N GLY A 516 10.56 6.97 -1.56
CA GLY A 516 11.39 7.51 -0.50
C GLY A 516 12.68 6.70 -0.41
N TRP A 517 12.93 6.07 0.73
CA TRP A 517 14.20 5.43 1.05
C TRP A 517 14.58 4.27 0.12
N PHE A 518 13.65 3.42 -0.29
CA PHE A 518 13.97 2.34 -1.25
C PHE A 518 14.51 2.89 -2.57
N TYR A 519 13.97 4.02 -3.02
CA TYR A 519 14.42 4.66 -4.25
C TYR A 519 15.77 5.34 -4.07
N SER A 520 15.97 6.16 -3.02
CA SER A 520 17.25 6.87 -2.82
C SER A 520 18.41 5.88 -2.65
N LEU A 521 18.22 4.78 -1.91
CA LEU A 521 19.20 3.70 -1.81
C LEU A 521 19.57 3.11 -3.18
N LEU A 522 18.56 2.77 -4.00
CA LEU A 522 18.80 2.20 -5.32
C LEU A 522 19.44 3.21 -6.28
N ALA A 523 19.04 4.48 -6.22
CA ALA A 523 19.56 5.54 -7.05
C ALA A 523 21.06 5.74 -6.81
N GLU A 524 21.47 5.96 -5.56
CA GLU A 524 22.87 6.19 -5.21
C GLU A 524 23.74 4.95 -5.44
N SER A 525 23.23 3.78 -5.06
CA SER A 525 23.94 2.52 -5.32
C SER A 525 24.16 2.27 -6.82
N THR A 526 23.18 2.60 -7.66
CA THR A 526 23.31 2.49 -9.13
C THR A 526 24.32 3.52 -9.66
N LEU A 527 24.22 4.77 -9.21
CA LEU A 527 25.12 5.84 -9.64
C LEU A 527 26.59 5.56 -9.28
N LEU A 528 26.85 5.01 -8.08
CA LEU A 528 28.20 4.84 -7.55
C LEU A 528 28.78 3.46 -7.89
N PHE A 529 28.04 2.40 -7.67
CA PHE A 529 28.52 1.02 -7.69
C PHE A 529 27.91 0.16 -8.80
N ASN A 530 26.89 0.66 -9.50
CA ASN A 530 26.11 -0.07 -10.49
C ASN A 530 25.57 -1.44 -10.01
N LYS A 531 25.11 -1.46 -8.77
CA LYS A 531 24.55 -2.64 -8.09
C LYS A 531 23.27 -2.28 -7.33
N ALA A 532 22.41 -3.25 -7.09
CA ALA A 532 21.33 -3.12 -6.12
C ALA A 532 21.92 -2.96 -4.70
N PRO A 533 21.35 -2.08 -3.84
CA PRO A 533 21.88 -1.85 -2.49
C PRO A 533 21.45 -2.92 -1.48
N TYR A 534 20.46 -3.71 -1.79
CA TYR A 534 19.91 -4.79 -0.97
C TYR A 534 19.44 -5.96 -1.83
N LYS A 535 19.45 -7.16 -1.24
CA LYS A 535 19.09 -8.41 -1.94
C LYS A 535 17.62 -8.79 -1.72
N ASN A 536 17.10 -8.62 -0.50
CA ASN A 536 15.76 -8.99 -0.11
C ASN A 536 15.08 -7.82 0.60
N VAL A 537 13.83 -7.56 0.26
CA VAL A 537 13.03 -6.50 0.89
C VAL A 537 11.61 -6.99 1.18
N ILE A 538 11.20 -6.91 2.45
CA ILE A 538 9.80 -7.07 2.83
C ILE A 538 9.17 -5.67 2.89
N VAL A 539 8.21 -5.43 2.00
CA VAL A 539 7.45 -4.18 1.99
C VAL A 539 6.24 -4.33 2.90
N LEU A 540 6.10 -3.42 3.85
CA LEU A 540 5.04 -3.49 4.86
C LEU A 540 3.80 -2.71 4.44
N GLY A 541 2.64 -3.29 4.70
CA GLY A 541 1.35 -2.62 4.56
C GLY A 541 1.11 -1.61 5.70
N HIS A 542 0.18 -0.68 5.48
CA HIS A 542 -0.19 0.30 6.51
C HIS A 542 -0.96 -0.36 7.66
N VAL A 543 -0.69 0.09 8.89
CA VAL A 543 -1.51 -0.27 10.05
C VAL A 543 -2.73 0.65 10.11
N GLN A 544 -3.92 0.04 10.14
CA GLN A 544 -5.22 0.68 10.15
C GLN A 544 -5.91 0.47 11.50
N ASP A 545 -6.93 1.26 11.80
CA ASP A 545 -7.79 1.04 12.96
C ASP A 545 -8.67 -0.22 12.79
N GLU A 546 -9.47 -0.55 13.80
CA GLU A 546 -10.37 -1.72 13.78
C GLU A 546 -11.38 -1.71 12.63
N ASN A 547 -11.73 -0.53 12.11
CA ASN A 547 -12.67 -0.33 11.01
C ASN A 547 -12.00 -0.33 9.62
N GLY A 548 -10.66 -0.48 9.56
CA GLY A 548 -9.89 -0.43 8.33
C GLY A 548 -9.64 1.00 7.82
N GLN A 549 -9.74 2.02 8.69
CA GLN A 549 -9.45 3.40 8.37
C GLN A 549 -8.00 3.75 8.68
N LYS A 550 -7.42 4.64 7.87
CA LYS A 550 -6.08 5.19 8.16
C LYS A 550 -6.10 5.90 9.52
N MET A 551 -5.19 5.52 10.39
CA MET A 551 -5.01 6.17 11.68
C MET A 551 -4.45 7.57 11.53
N SER A 552 -5.00 8.54 12.25
CA SER A 552 -4.43 9.88 12.38
C SER A 552 -4.78 10.49 13.74
N LYS A 553 -3.86 11.31 14.28
CA LYS A 553 -4.11 12.03 15.54
C LYS A 553 -5.29 13.00 15.43
N SER A 554 -5.48 13.63 14.25
CA SER A 554 -6.58 14.56 13.99
C SER A 554 -7.95 13.89 13.98
N LYS A 555 -8.04 12.58 13.66
CA LYS A 555 -9.29 11.80 13.70
C LYS A 555 -9.56 11.14 15.05
N GLY A 556 -8.61 11.19 15.98
CA GLY A 556 -8.71 10.56 17.31
C GLY A 556 -8.73 9.02 17.29
N ASN A 557 -8.38 8.39 16.16
CA ASN A 557 -8.34 6.93 16.00
C ASN A 557 -6.92 6.34 16.03
N ALA A 558 -5.92 7.15 16.37
CA ALA A 558 -4.55 6.69 16.51
C ALA A 558 -4.35 5.92 17.81
N VAL A 559 -3.75 4.75 17.73
CA VAL A 559 -3.34 3.95 18.89
C VAL A 559 -1.97 4.40 19.35
N ASP A 560 -1.85 4.80 20.62
CA ASP A 560 -0.54 5.07 21.22
C ASP A 560 0.23 3.77 21.39
N PRO A 561 1.45 3.66 20.89
CA PRO A 561 2.20 2.41 20.93
C PRO A 561 2.66 2.05 22.36
N PHE A 562 2.96 3.02 23.23
CA PHE A 562 3.34 2.75 24.61
C PHE A 562 2.16 2.21 25.42
N ASP A 563 0.97 2.79 25.24
CA ASP A 563 -0.25 2.30 25.86
C ASP A 563 -0.55 0.86 25.44
N ALA A 564 -0.39 0.57 24.13
CA ALA A 564 -0.60 -0.78 23.62
C ALA A 564 0.44 -1.77 24.16
N LEU A 565 1.73 -1.40 24.17
CA LEU A 565 2.82 -2.23 24.72
C LEU A 565 2.65 -2.49 26.21
N ASN A 566 2.29 -1.47 26.99
CA ASN A 566 2.05 -1.61 28.42
C ASN A 566 0.82 -2.48 28.73
N LYS A 567 -0.23 -2.40 27.90
CA LYS A 567 -1.47 -3.14 28.12
C LYS A 567 -1.39 -4.60 27.73
N TYR A 568 -0.73 -4.92 26.61
CA TYR A 568 -0.75 -6.27 26.04
C TYR A 568 0.59 -6.99 26.19
N GLY A 569 1.68 -6.26 26.42
CA GLY A 569 3.04 -6.77 26.39
C GLY A 569 3.64 -6.83 24.99
N ALA A 570 4.95 -6.68 24.92
CA ALA A 570 5.67 -6.66 23.64
C ALA A 570 5.51 -7.96 22.84
N ASP A 571 5.72 -9.12 23.46
CA ASP A 571 5.61 -10.42 22.77
C ASP A 571 4.22 -10.68 22.20
N ALA A 572 3.15 -10.25 22.89
CA ALA A 572 1.79 -10.42 22.39
C ALA A 572 1.53 -9.58 21.12
N ILE A 573 2.05 -8.34 21.09
CA ILE A 573 1.93 -7.47 19.92
C ILE A 573 2.83 -7.97 18.78
N ARG A 574 4.06 -8.42 19.09
CA ARG A 574 4.97 -9.06 18.12
C ARG A 574 4.29 -10.26 17.47
N TRP A 575 3.77 -11.18 18.27
CA TRP A 575 3.05 -12.36 17.79
C TRP A 575 1.84 -12.01 16.93
N TYR A 576 1.05 -11.01 17.33
CA TYR A 576 -0.08 -10.53 16.56
C TYR A 576 0.34 -10.13 15.13
N PHE A 577 1.41 -9.36 14.98
CA PHE A 577 1.89 -8.91 13.67
C PHE A 577 2.46 -10.03 12.80
N TYR A 578 2.93 -11.12 13.40
CA TYR A 578 3.43 -12.26 12.63
C TYR A 578 2.32 -13.19 12.15
N ILE A 579 1.31 -13.47 12.97
CA ILE A 579 0.31 -14.50 12.68
C ILE A 579 -0.94 -13.99 11.97
N ASN A 580 -1.29 -12.69 12.14
CA ASN A 580 -2.58 -12.16 11.73
C ASN A 580 -2.75 -12.10 10.20
N SER A 581 -1.75 -11.60 9.49
CA SER A 581 -1.78 -11.46 8.02
C SER A 581 -0.36 -11.37 7.45
N ALA A 582 -0.24 -11.51 6.13
CA ALA A 582 1.02 -11.25 5.45
C ALA A 582 1.47 -9.79 5.71
N PRO A 583 2.77 -9.54 5.95
CA PRO A 583 3.29 -8.23 6.36
C PRO A 583 2.96 -7.08 5.40
N TRP A 584 2.84 -7.38 4.10
CA TRP A 584 2.54 -6.41 3.04
C TRP A 584 1.07 -6.03 2.89
N LEU A 585 0.16 -6.74 3.57
CA LEU A 585 -1.26 -6.43 3.55
C LEU A 585 -1.59 -5.35 4.60
N PRO A 586 -2.59 -4.50 4.35
CA PRO A 586 -3.09 -3.59 5.37
C PRO A 586 -3.50 -4.35 6.63
N ASN A 587 -2.94 -3.97 7.77
CA ASN A 587 -3.16 -4.65 9.05
C ASN A 587 -4.11 -3.84 9.93
N ARG A 588 -5.26 -4.44 10.29
CA ARG A 588 -6.25 -3.81 11.17
C ARG A 588 -5.92 -4.09 12.63
N PHE A 589 -5.29 -3.13 13.30
CA PHE A 589 -4.91 -3.30 14.70
C PHE A 589 -6.10 -3.12 15.65
N HIS A 590 -6.41 -4.16 16.41
CA HIS A 590 -7.39 -4.09 17.49
C HIS A 590 -7.06 -5.05 18.64
N GLY A 591 -7.30 -4.59 19.88
CA GLY A 591 -6.87 -5.30 21.09
C GLY A 591 -7.44 -6.71 21.28
N LYS A 592 -8.67 -6.97 20.80
CA LYS A 592 -9.29 -8.30 20.92
C LYS A 592 -8.49 -9.37 20.15
N ALA A 593 -7.98 -9.02 18.96
CA ALA A 593 -7.19 -9.95 18.15
C ALA A 593 -5.80 -10.19 18.77
N VAL A 594 -5.20 -9.16 19.38
CA VAL A 594 -3.95 -9.33 20.15
C VAL A 594 -4.14 -10.31 21.30
N VAL A 595 -5.18 -10.14 22.11
CA VAL A 595 -5.50 -11.03 23.24
C VAL A 595 -5.82 -12.44 22.77
N GLU A 596 -6.52 -12.59 21.64
CA GLU A 596 -6.84 -13.92 21.09
C GLU A 596 -5.56 -14.64 20.63
N GLY A 597 -4.66 -13.97 19.94
CA GLY A 597 -3.35 -14.52 19.55
C GLY A 597 -2.51 -14.91 20.76
N GLN A 598 -2.45 -14.05 21.78
CA GLN A 598 -1.77 -14.32 23.04
C GLN A 598 -2.34 -15.59 23.72
N ARG A 599 -3.67 -15.70 23.81
CA ARG A 599 -4.34 -16.82 24.45
C ARG A 599 -4.08 -18.15 23.72
N LYS A 600 -4.17 -18.15 22.39
CA LYS A 600 -4.03 -19.39 21.60
C LYS A 600 -2.62 -19.95 21.58
N PHE A 601 -1.61 -19.11 21.62
CA PHE A 601 -0.21 -19.53 21.51
C PHE A 601 0.56 -19.35 22.82
N MET A 602 0.77 -18.10 23.26
CA MET A 602 1.64 -17.81 24.39
C MET A 602 1.11 -18.39 25.70
N SER A 603 -0.19 -18.22 26.00
CA SER A 603 -0.78 -18.78 27.23
C SER A 603 -0.77 -20.30 27.21
N THR A 604 -0.95 -20.92 26.05
CA THR A 604 -0.89 -22.37 25.89
C THR A 604 0.53 -22.89 26.12
N LEU A 605 1.55 -22.25 25.52
CA LEU A 605 2.94 -22.59 25.75
C LEU A 605 3.33 -22.40 27.23
N TRP A 606 2.94 -21.26 27.83
CA TRP A 606 3.22 -20.94 29.22
C TRP A 606 2.59 -21.96 30.20
N ASN A 607 1.35 -22.34 29.99
CA ASN A 607 0.66 -23.32 30.81
C ASN A 607 1.30 -24.70 30.68
N THR A 608 1.80 -25.06 29.48
CA THR A 608 2.53 -26.33 29.30
C THR A 608 3.87 -26.31 30.04
N TYR A 609 4.59 -25.20 29.94
CA TYR A 609 5.81 -24.97 30.70
C TYR A 609 5.57 -24.98 32.21
N ALA A 610 4.56 -24.27 32.71
CA ALA A 610 4.20 -24.25 34.13
C ALA A 610 3.81 -25.64 34.68
N PHE A 611 3.09 -26.43 33.86
CA PHE A 611 2.80 -27.81 34.16
C PHE A 611 4.08 -28.63 34.34
N PHE A 612 5.02 -28.53 33.44
CA PHE A 612 6.31 -29.21 33.50
C PHE A 612 7.06 -28.82 34.76
N VAL A 613 7.23 -27.53 35.03
CA VAL A 613 7.97 -27.02 36.21
C VAL A 613 7.34 -27.47 37.50
N LEU A 614 6.01 -27.39 37.61
CA LEU A 614 5.28 -27.82 38.83
C LEU A 614 5.59 -29.25 39.19
N TYR A 615 5.51 -30.19 38.25
CA TYR A 615 5.74 -31.60 38.55
C TYR A 615 7.23 -31.95 38.66
N ALA A 616 8.09 -31.27 37.87
CA ALA A 616 9.55 -31.41 38.03
C ALA A 616 10.03 -31.00 39.43
N ASP A 617 9.47 -29.92 39.99
CA ASP A 617 9.78 -29.48 41.35
C ASP A 617 9.28 -30.50 42.39
N ILE A 618 8.05 -31.03 42.25
CA ILE A 618 7.48 -32.02 43.14
C ILE A 618 8.34 -33.30 43.14
N ASP A 619 8.79 -33.75 41.98
CA ASP A 619 9.57 -34.98 41.83
C ASP A 619 11.08 -34.77 41.98
N ASN A 620 11.56 -33.53 42.18
CA ASN A 620 12.97 -33.14 42.15
C ASN A 620 13.68 -33.65 40.89
N PHE A 621 12.97 -33.51 39.72
CA PHE A 621 13.48 -33.95 38.43
C PHE A 621 14.60 -33.06 37.92
N ASP A 622 15.73 -33.65 37.59
CA ASP A 622 16.88 -32.97 37.01
C ASP A 622 17.20 -33.59 35.65
N PRO A 623 16.93 -32.84 34.56
CA PRO A 623 17.10 -33.37 33.21
C PRO A 623 18.55 -33.74 32.86
N THR A 624 19.56 -33.20 33.56
CA THR A 624 20.98 -33.51 33.34
C THR A 624 21.36 -34.90 33.79
N LYS A 625 20.52 -35.56 34.59
CA LYS A 625 20.76 -36.91 35.13
C LYS A 625 20.21 -38.04 34.30
N TYR A 626 19.51 -37.73 33.20
CA TYR A 626 18.82 -38.70 32.37
C TYR A 626 19.13 -38.47 30.89
N GLU A 627 19.06 -39.53 30.11
CA GLU A 627 19.23 -39.47 28.66
C GLU A 627 17.91 -39.82 27.95
N LEU A 628 17.62 -39.14 26.86
CA LEU A 628 16.47 -39.42 25.99
C LEU A 628 16.84 -40.59 25.04
N ASN A 629 16.34 -41.79 25.33
CA ASN A 629 16.54 -42.95 24.46
C ASN A 629 15.31 -43.15 23.57
N TYR A 630 15.41 -42.71 22.29
CA TYR A 630 14.31 -42.75 21.33
C TYR A 630 13.69 -44.12 21.14
N ASP A 631 14.52 -45.18 21.10
CA ASP A 631 14.07 -46.54 20.81
C ASP A 631 13.15 -47.07 21.90
N GLN A 632 13.33 -46.65 23.13
CA GLN A 632 12.56 -47.08 24.30
C GLN A 632 11.30 -46.20 24.56
N LEU A 633 11.05 -45.16 23.72
CA LEU A 633 9.92 -44.28 23.90
C LEU A 633 8.61 -44.93 23.46
N PRO A 634 7.50 -44.71 24.17
CA PRO A 634 6.17 -45.06 23.70
C PRO A 634 5.74 -44.22 22.48
N VAL A 635 4.71 -44.72 21.76
CA VAL A 635 4.25 -44.12 20.50
C VAL A 635 3.92 -42.63 20.61
N MET A 636 3.27 -42.19 21.70
CA MET A 636 2.93 -40.78 21.93
C MET A 636 4.16 -39.89 22.07
N ASP A 637 5.23 -40.36 22.68
CA ASP A 637 6.47 -39.60 22.82
C ASP A 637 7.18 -39.50 21.47
N LYS A 638 7.24 -40.59 20.70
CA LYS A 638 7.76 -40.63 19.34
C LYS A 638 6.98 -39.68 18.41
N TRP A 639 5.65 -39.69 18.53
CA TRP A 639 4.81 -38.74 17.77
C TRP A 639 5.14 -37.30 18.09
N LEU A 640 5.23 -36.90 19.38
CA LEU A 640 5.57 -35.52 19.73
C LEU A 640 6.92 -35.11 19.19
N LEU A 641 7.93 -35.98 19.29
CA LEU A 641 9.29 -35.72 18.78
C LEU A 641 9.32 -35.65 17.24
N SER A 642 8.53 -36.47 16.55
CA SER A 642 8.37 -36.39 15.10
C SER A 642 7.75 -35.05 14.70
N ARG A 643 6.62 -34.66 15.30
CA ARG A 643 5.94 -33.38 15.06
C ARG A 643 6.85 -32.20 15.39
N LEU A 644 7.64 -32.27 16.49
CA LEU A 644 8.61 -31.24 16.84
C LEU A 644 9.63 -31.03 15.71
N ASN A 645 10.26 -32.11 15.22
CA ASN A 645 11.27 -32.01 14.17
C ASN A 645 10.68 -31.53 12.83
N THR A 646 9.48 -32.00 12.49
CA THR A 646 8.73 -31.50 11.32
C THR A 646 8.42 -30.00 11.46
N THR A 647 8.05 -29.54 12.66
CA THR A 647 7.77 -28.13 12.91
C THR A 647 9.04 -27.28 12.82
N VAL A 648 10.13 -27.73 13.44
CA VAL A 648 11.44 -27.03 13.33
C VAL A 648 11.87 -26.90 11.87
N GLN A 649 11.74 -27.97 11.08
CA GLN A 649 12.07 -27.98 9.65
C GLN A 649 11.20 -26.97 8.87
N ALA A 650 9.89 -26.96 9.13
CA ALA A 650 8.97 -26.03 8.47
C ALA A 650 9.29 -24.59 8.83
N VAL A 651 9.49 -24.29 10.13
CA VAL A 651 9.80 -22.94 10.59
C VAL A 651 11.15 -22.46 10.07
N ASP A 652 12.17 -23.30 10.06
CA ASP A 652 13.49 -22.97 9.51
C ASP A 652 13.41 -22.63 8.02
N ASN A 653 12.71 -23.48 7.26
CA ASN A 653 12.49 -23.24 5.82
C ASN A 653 11.67 -21.96 5.56
N ASP A 654 10.62 -21.76 6.33
CA ASP A 654 9.73 -20.60 6.12
C ASP A 654 10.42 -19.28 6.50
N LEU A 655 11.17 -19.24 7.62
CA LEU A 655 11.93 -18.04 7.99
C LEU A 655 13.09 -17.78 7.03
N ALA A 656 13.76 -18.82 6.52
CA ALA A 656 14.80 -18.67 5.51
C ALA A 656 14.28 -18.03 4.21
N ASN A 657 12.99 -18.24 3.90
CA ASN A 657 12.29 -17.72 2.72
C ASN A 657 11.33 -16.58 3.03
N TYR A 658 11.44 -15.96 4.20
CA TYR A 658 10.63 -14.80 4.63
C TYR A 658 9.10 -15.05 4.70
N LYS A 659 8.68 -16.31 4.87
CA LYS A 659 7.27 -16.73 5.02
C LYS A 659 6.87 -16.68 6.50
N ILE A 660 6.75 -15.49 7.03
CA ILE A 660 6.57 -15.24 8.48
C ILE A 660 5.26 -15.80 9.03
N PRO A 661 4.09 -15.59 8.39
CA PRO A 661 2.83 -16.12 8.90
C PRO A 661 2.76 -17.66 8.88
N GLU A 662 3.40 -18.29 7.92
CA GLU A 662 3.48 -19.75 7.79
C GLU A 662 4.27 -20.32 8.98
N ALA A 663 5.44 -19.75 9.26
CA ALA A 663 6.25 -20.13 10.42
C ALA A 663 5.49 -19.96 11.75
N ALA A 664 4.78 -18.83 11.91
CA ALA A 664 3.98 -18.59 13.12
C ALA A 664 2.83 -19.60 13.27
N ARG A 665 2.16 -19.96 12.17
CA ARG A 665 1.09 -20.98 12.21
C ARG A 665 1.61 -22.36 12.57
N ALA A 666 2.76 -22.75 12.02
CA ALA A 666 3.40 -24.04 12.36
C ALA A 666 3.75 -24.13 13.86
N LEU A 667 4.30 -23.05 14.44
CA LEU A 667 4.58 -22.96 15.87
C LEU A 667 3.29 -23.07 16.71
N GLN A 668 2.24 -22.33 16.33
CA GLN A 668 0.96 -22.36 17.06
C GLN A 668 0.31 -23.73 17.02
N GLU A 669 0.32 -24.40 15.85
CA GLU A 669 -0.23 -25.74 15.69
C GLU A 669 0.50 -26.76 16.60
N PHE A 670 1.83 -26.74 16.55
CA PHE A 670 2.62 -27.65 17.40
C PHE A 670 2.38 -27.43 18.90
N VAL A 671 2.32 -26.17 19.35
CA VAL A 671 2.08 -25.85 20.76
C VAL A 671 0.69 -26.31 21.20
N ASP A 672 -0.32 -26.20 20.33
CA ASP A 672 -1.66 -26.72 20.59
C ASP A 672 -1.66 -28.24 20.70
N GLU A 673 -1.01 -28.95 19.77
CA GLU A 673 -0.85 -30.40 19.80
C GLU A 673 -0.09 -30.87 21.05
N MET A 674 1.02 -30.23 21.39
CA MET A 674 1.81 -30.53 22.59
C MET A 674 0.97 -30.39 23.86
N SER A 675 0.22 -29.31 24.01
CA SER A 675 -0.59 -29.03 25.19
C SER A 675 -1.86 -29.87 25.26
N ASN A 676 -2.68 -29.81 24.21
CA ASN A 676 -4.04 -30.35 24.21
C ASN A 676 -4.11 -31.85 23.93
N TRP A 677 -3.04 -32.41 23.38
CA TRP A 677 -2.95 -33.86 23.12
C TRP A 677 -1.89 -34.52 23.96
N TYR A 678 -0.61 -34.18 23.75
CA TYR A 678 0.46 -34.90 24.46
C TYR A 678 0.37 -34.72 25.97
N VAL A 679 0.41 -33.48 26.49
CA VAL A 679 0.39 -33.22 27.93
C VAL A 679 -0.92 -33.73 28.54
N ARG A 680 -2.04 -33.46 27.95
CA ARG A 680 -3.35 -33.89 28.50
C ARG A 680 -3.48 -35.38 28.58
N ARG A 681 -3.00 -36.15 27.62
CA ARG A 681 -3.03 -37.62 27.65
C ARG A 681 -1.92 -38.23 28.47
N SER A 682 -0.83 -37.53 28.69
CA SER A 682 0.30 -38.01 29.49
C SER A 682 0.21 -37.63 30.99
N ARG A 683 -0.83 -36.92 31.43
CA ARG A 683 -0.93 -36.42 32.81
C ARG A 683 -0.75 -37.50 33.87
N GLU A 684 -1.35 -38.67 33.70
CA GLU A 684 -1.25 -39.76 34.62
C GLU A 684 0.19 -40.28 34.79
N ARG A 685 1.02 -40.20 33.74
CA ARG A 685 2.43 -40.55 33.77
C ARG A 685 3.20 -39.61 34.73
N PHE A 686 2.89 -38.29 34.68
CA PHE A 686 3.49 -37.30 35.59
C PHE A 686 2.97 -37.43 37.03
N TRP A 687 1.75 -37.95 37.22
CA TRP A 687 1.15 -38.16 38.54
C TRP A 687 1.54 -39.50 39.19
N ALA A 688 2.12 -40.41 38.43
CA ALA A 688 2.54 -41.72 38.91
C ALA A 688 3.55 -41.58 40.10
N LYS A 689 3.51 -42.49 41.03
CA LYS A 689 4.46 -42.53 42.14
C LYS A 689 5.82 -43.04 41.67
N GLY A 690 6.89 -42.48 42.24
CA GLY A 690 8.27 -42.91 41.94
C GLY A 690 8.75 -42.36 40.59
N MET A 691 9.95 -42.74 40.18
CA MET A 691 10.61 -42.32 38.94
C MET A 691 10.87 -43.54 38.04
N GLU A 692 9.80 -44.22 37.69
CA GLU A 692 9.86 -45.34 36.73
C GLU A 692 10.21 -44.84 35.34
N GLN A 693 10.75 -45.73 34.49
CA GLN A 693 11.25 -45.38 33.16
C GLN A 693 10.24 -44.65 32.28
N ASP A 694 8.94 -45.04 32.34
CA ASP A 694 7.90 -44.37 31.58
C ASP A 694 7.70 -42.89 32.01
N LYS A 695 7.75 -42.60 33.29
CA LYS A 695 7.69 -41.24 33.83
C LYS A 695 8.93 -40.43 33.42
N ILE A 696 10.12 -41.04 33.49
CA ILE A 696 11.38 -40.41 33.04
C ILE A 696 11.27 -40.07 31.52
N ASN A 697 10.76 -40.99 30.70
CA ASN A 697 10.54 -40.77 29.27
C ASN A 697 9.60 -39.59 29.02
N ALA A 698 8.49 -39.50 29.82
CA ALA A 698 7.56 -38.37 29.69
C ALA A 698 8.22 -37.04 30.03
N TYR A 699 8.98 -36.97 31.12
CA TYR A 699 9.73 -35.77 31.51
C TYR A 699 10.77 -35.36 30.44
N MET A 700 11.60 -36.31 30.01
CA MET A 700 12.66 -36.03 29.04
C MET A 700 12.09 -35.61 27.68
N THR A 701 11.01 -36.24 27.25
CA THR A 701 10.32 -35.87 26.00
C THR A 701 9.75 -34.46 26.05
N LEU A 702 9.02 -34.13 27.13
CA LEU A 702 8.42 -32.80 27.31
C LEU A 702 9.49 -31.72 27.53
N TYR A 703 10.55 -32.00 28.29
CA TYR A 703 11.70 -31.10 28.45
C TYR A 703 12.35 -30.77 27.11
N HIS A 704 12.67 -31.80 26.32
CA HIS A 704 13.27 -31.62 25.02
C HIS A 704 12.36 -30.82 24.10
N ALA A 705 11.05 -31.10 24.09
CA ALA A 705 10.09 -30.39 23.30
C ALA A 705 9.98 -28.90 23.70
N LEU A 706 9.90 -28.60 24.99
CA LEU A 706 9.81 -27.23 25.52
C LEU A 706 11.06 -26.40 25.21
N VAL A 707 12.25 -26.95 25.41
CA VAL A 707 13.51 -26.24 25.14
C VAL A 707 13.66 -25.99 23.64
N THR A 708 13.38 -27.00 22.80
CA THR A 708 13.50 -26.88 21.35
C THR A 708 12.50 -25.88 20.78
N ILE A 709 11.22 -25.94 21.21
CA ILE A 709 10.21 -25.02 20.70
C ILE A 709 10.44 -23.59 21.20
N ALA A 710 10.96 -23.41 22.43
CA ALA A 710 11.35 -22.09 22.93
C ALA A 710 12.48 -21.49 22.07
N LYS A 711 13.53 -22.26 21.74
CA LYS A 711 14.59 -21.80 20.84
C LYS A 711 14.07 -21.49 19.43
N THR A 712 13.15 -22.30 18.91
CA THR A 712 12.56 -22.09 17.58
C THR A 712 11.70 -20.82 17.54
N ALA A 713 10.97 -20.51 18.61
CA ALA A 713 10.12 -19.32 18.72
C ALA A 713 10.85 -18.06 19.21
N ALA A 714 12.09 -18.18 19.70
CA ALA A 714 12.86 -17.09 20.28
C ALA A 714 12.97 -15.83 19.38
N PRO A 715 13.17 -15.93 18.06
CA PRO A 715 13.19 -14.76 17.20
C PRO A 715 11.87 -13.97 17.21
N MET A 716 10.73 -14.64 17.43
CA MET A 716 9.39 -14.05 17.37
C MET A 716 8.92 -13.47 18.72
N ILE A 717 9.09 -14.21 19.79
CA ILE A 717 8.65 -13.86 21.15
C ILE A 717 9.83 -13.89 22.14
N PRO A 718 10.77 -12.93 22.01
CA PRO A 718 12.07 -12.99 22.67
C PRO A 718 12.02 -12.98 24.19
N PHE A 719 11.07 -12.28 24.82
CA PHE A 719 11.03 -12.12 26.27
C PHE A 719 10.55 -13.39 26.99
N MET A 720 9.44 -13.96 26.49
CA MET A 720 8.87 -15.17 27.08
C MET A 720 9.78 -16.38 26.91
N THR A 721 10.39 -16.52 25.74
CA THR A 721 11.30 -17.63 25.47
C THR A 721 12.61 -17.54 26.27
N GLU A 722 13.09 -16.31 26.47
CA GLU A 722 14.25 -16.07 27.35
C GLU A 722 13.95 -16.53 28.77
N ASP A 723 12.80 -16.16 29.34
CA ASP A 723 12.41 -16.57 30.71
C ASP A 723 12.29 -18.10 30.85
N ILE A 724 11.66 -18.74 29.84
CA ILE A 724 11.58 -20.21 29.80
C ILE A 724 13.00 -20.83 29.75
N TYR A 725 13.89 -20.29 28.93
CA TYR A 725 15.26 -20.79 28.81
C TYR A 725 16.08 -20.62 30.08
N GLN A 726 16.00 -19.45 30.71
CA GLN A 726 16.70 -19.20 31.98
C GLN A 726 16.26 -20.20 33.07
N ASN A 727 14.96 -20.51 33.11
CA ASN A 727 14.41 -21.43 34.10
C ASN A 727 14.66 -22.92 33.76
N LEU A 728 14.50 -23.34 32.50
CA LEU A 728 14.65 -24.76 32.13
C LEU A 728 16.09 -25.20 31.89
N VAL A 729 16.93 -24.30 31.36
CA VAL A 729 18.30 -24.63 30.93
C VAL A 729 19.33 -24.06 31.89
N ARG A 730 19.38 -22.72 32.04
CA ARG A 730 20.39 -22.03 32.85
C ARG A 730 20.31 -22.33 34.35
N SER A 731 19.14 -22.74 34.84
CA SER A 731 18.97 -23.15 36.23
C SER A 731 19.76 -24.42 36.55
N VAL A 732 19.90 -25.34 35.61
CA VAL A 732 20.54 -26.65 35.77
C VAL A 732 21.90 -26.76 35.06
N ASP A 733 22.16 -25.99 34.02
CA ASP A 733 23.43 -25.93 33.29
C ASP A 733 23.94 -24.48 33.21
N LYS A 734 24.93 -24.14 34.00
CA LYS A 734 25.55 -22.80 34.04
C LYS A 734 26.50 -22.53 32.85
N ASP A 735 26.97 -23.59 32.22
CA ASP A 735 27.86 -23.51 31.06
C ASP A 735 27.10 -23.29 29.73
N ALA A 736 25.79 -23.48 29.73
CA ALA A 736 24.95 -23.16 28.60
C ALA A 736 25.05 -21.65 28.23
N PRO A 737 24.83 -21.24 26.97
CA PRO A 737 24.86 -19.83 26.55
C PRO A 737 24.05 -18.93 27.50
N GLU A 738 24.55 -17.72 27.76
CA GLU A 738 23.97 -16.78 28.71
C GLU A 738 22.52 -16.38 28.37
N SER A 739 22.18 -16.41 27.09
CA SER A 739 20.84 -16.10 26.58
C SER A 739 20.42 -17.11 25.51
N ILE A 740 19.11 -17.34 25.42
CA ILE A 740 18.53 -18.17 24.34
C ILE A 740 18.89 -17.64 22.95
N HIS A 741 19.07 -16.32 22.82
CA HIS A 741 19.41 -15.65 21.57
C HIS A 741 20.87 -15.83 21.14
N LEU A 742 21.71 -16.37 22.01
CA LEU A 742 23.10 -16.77 21.75
C LEU A 742 23.22 -18.27 21.49
N CYS A 743 22.12 -19.03 21.57
CA CYS A 743 22.07 -20.42 21.19
C CYS A 743 21.96 -20.56 19.67
N ASP A 744 22.42 -21.70 19.14
CA ASP A 744 22.14 -22.09 17.76
C ASP A 744 20.64 -22.37 17.59
N PHE A 745 20.13 -22.06 16.40
CA PHE A 745 18.79 -22.46 15.99
C PHE A 745 18.70 -23.98 15.97
N PRO A 746 17.62 -24.61 16.47
CA PRO A 746 17.53 -26.06 16.60
C PRO A 746 17.76 -26.78 15.26
N THR A 747 18.57 -27.81 15.30
CA THR A 747 18.80 -28.70 14.14
C THR A 747 17.76 -29.80 14.10
N VAL A 748 17.32 -30.15 12.93
CA VAL A 748 16.35 -31.23 12.69
C VAL A 748 17.03 -32.58 12.85
N ASN A 749 16.46 -33.45 13.65
CA ASN A 749 16.83 -34.87 13.67
C ASN A 749 15.89 -35.65 12.74
N GLU A 750 16.33 -35.83 11.49
CA GLU A 750 15.52 -36.50 10.45
C GLU A 750 15.18 -37.96 10.81
N ALA A 751 16.01 -38.64 11.61
CA ALA A 751 15.74 -40.00 12.06
C ALA A 751 14.53 -40.12 13.01
N TRP A 752 14.11 -39.02 13.62
CA TRP A 752 12.94 -38.97 14.48
C TRP A 752 11.65 -38.57 13.78
N ILE A 753 11.73 -38.22 12.48
CA ILE A 753 10.56 -37.88 11.67
C ILE A 753 9.92 -39.15 11.13
N ASP A 754 8.72 -39.45 11.62
CA ASP A 754 7.87 -40.56 11.18
C ASP A 754 6.59 -40.01 10.54
N LYS A 755 6.59 -39.90 9.21
CA LYS A 755 5.48 -39.33 8.44
C LYS A 755 4.21 -40.17 8.48
N ASP A 756 4.35 -41.49 8.60
CA ASP A 756 3.21 -42.39 8.72
C ASP A 756 2.54 -42.22 10.07
N LEU A 757 3.34 -42.15 11.14
CA LEU A 757 2.83 -41.87 12.50
C LEU A 757 2.16 -40.50 12.59
N GLU A 758 2.74 -39.45 11.98
CA GLU A 758 2.13 -38.12 11.94
C GLU A 758 0.79 -38.13 11.18
N ALA A 759 0.70 -38.85 10.05
CA ALA A 759 -0.51 -38.96 9.24
C ALA A 759 -1.61 -39.72 10.00
N ASP A 760 -1.27 -40.84 10.66
CA ASP A 760 -2.21 -41.61 11.46
C ASP A 760 -2.79 -40.80 12.62
N MET A 761 -1.92 -40.11 13.35
CA MET A 761 -2.36 -39.21 14.42
C MET A 761 -3.19 -38.03 13.93
N LYS A 762 -2.90 -37.46 12.79
CA LYS A 762 -3.71 -36.40 12.19
C LYS A 762 -5.11 -36.88 11.86
N GLU A 763 -5.22 -38.07 11.23
CA GLU A 763 -6.52 -38.67 10.91
C GLU A 763 -7.31 -38.98 12.20
N LEU A 764 -6.64 -39.53 13.23
CA LEU A 764 -7.23 -39.72 14.56
C LEU A 764 -7.78 -38.42 15.14
N LEU A 765 -7.00 -37.33 15.08
CA LEU A 765 -7.43 -36.01 15.60
C LEU A 765 -8.67 -35.51 14.86
N GLU A 766 -8.72 -35.67 13.53
CA GLU A 766 -9.87 -35.30 12.70
C GLU A 766 -11.10 -36.12 13.06
N ILE A 767 -10.96 -37.43 13.28
CA ILE A 767 -12.06 -38.31 13.73
C ILE A 767 -12.59 -37.86 15.08
N VAL A 768 -11.74 -37.52 16.03
CA VAL A 768 -12.15 -37.03 17.34
C VAL A 768 -12.87 -35.67 17.25
N VAL A 769 -12.42 -34.75 16.42
CA VAL A 769 -13.08 -33.46 16.17
C VAL A 769 -14.47 -33.67 15.57
N LEU A 770 -14.56 -34.51 14.54
CA LEU A 770 -15.85 -34.86 13.89
C LEU A 770 -16.80 -35.58 14.88
N GLY A 771 -16.28 -36.51 15.68
CA GLY A 771 -17.06 -37.21 16.69
C GLY A 771 -17.61 -36.26 17.77
N ARG A 772 -16.84 -35.30 18.22
CA ARG A 772 -17.32 -34.24 19.13
C ARG A 772 -18.39 -33.36 18.47
N ALA A 773 -18.22 -33.02 17.18
CA ALA A 773 -19.21 -32.27 16.42
C ALA A 773 -20.53 -33.05 16.28
N CYS A 774 -20.46 -34.37 15.99
CA CYS A 774 -21.64 -35.24 15.95
C CYS A 774 -22.36 -35.30 17.31
N ARG A 775 -21.62 -35.41 18.40
CA ARG A 775 -22.18 -35.36 19.77
C ARG A 775 -22.88 -34.03 20.06
N ASN A 776 -22.27 -32.91 19.70
CA ASN A 776 -22.85 -31.58 19.87
C ASN A 776 -24.15 -31.42 19.04
N THR A 777 -24.14 -31.89 17.81
CA THR A 777 -25.32 -31.86 16.93
C THR A 777 -26.45 -32.69 17.48
N ALA A 778 -26.13 -33.85 18.03
CA ALA A 778 -27.12 -34.76 18.68
C ALA A 778 -27.47 -34.34 20.13
N ASN A 779 -26.85 -33.25 20.64
CA ASN A 779 -27.01 -32.78 22.04
C ASN A 779 -26.66 -33.85 23.08
N ILE A 780 -25.66 -34.72 22.77
CA ILE A 780 -25.15 -35.76 23.67
C ILE A 780 -23.87 -35.25 24.32
N LYS A 781 -23.88 -35.06 25.62
CA LYS A 781 -22.70 -34.62 26.38
C LYS A 781 -21.57 -35.65 26.31
N ASN A 782 -20.31 -35.19 26.25
CA ASN A 782 -19.15 -36.10 26.12
C ASN A 782 -19.04 -37.09 27.30
N ARG A 783 -19.48 -36.74 28.49
CA ARG A 783 -19.53 -37.63 29.67
C ARG A 783 -20.57 -38.74 29.58
N GLN A 784 -21.51 -38.70 28.61
CA GLN A 784 -22.50 -39.75 28.43
C GLN A 784 -21.90 -40.81 27.48
N PRO A 785 -21.73 -42.08 27.93
CA PRO A 785 -21.18 -43.12 27.09
C PRO A 785 -22.06 -43.48 25.92
N ILE A 786 -21.48 -43.83 24.79
CA ILE A 786 -22.13 -44.37 23.60
C ILE A 786 -21.68 -45.80 23.38
N GLY A 787 -22.54 -46.69 22.90
CA GLY A 787 -22.20 -48.08 22.67
C GLY A 787 -21.20 -48.28 21.56
N THR A 788 -21.56 -47.91 20.33
CA THR A 788 -20.71 -48.13 19.17
C THR A 788 -20.64 -46.83 18.31
N MET A 789 -19.45 -46.51 17.83
CA MET A 789 -19.20 -45.45 16.88
C MET A 789 -18.75 -46.07 15.55
N TYR A 790 -19.37 -45.67 14.44
CA TYR A 790 -18.97 -46.07 13.11
C TYR A 790 -18.13 -44.97 12.48
N VAL A 791 -16.96 -45.32 11.95
CA VAL A 791 -16.02 -44.40 11.29
C VAL A 791 -15.77 -44.88 9.88
N LYS A 792 -15.89 -43.96 8.91
CA LYS A 792 -15.36 -44.17 7.56
C LYS A 792 -14.03 -43.43 7.46
N ALA A 793 -12.95 -44.16 7.33
CA ALA A 793 -11.58 -43.65 7.18
C ALA A 793 -10.94 -44.28 5.93
N GLU A 794 -9.88 -43.67 5.42
CA GLU A 794 -9.15 -44.17 4.25
C GLU A 794 -8.52 -45.56 4.51
N LYS A 795 -8.04 -45.74 5.74
CA LYS A 795 -7.48 -47.02 6.20
C LYS A 795 -8.00 -47.40 7.59
N LYS A 796 -8.02 -48.71 7.86
CA LYS A 796 -8.33 -49.21 9.20
C LYS A 796 -7.16 -48.92 10.16
N MET A 797 -7.41 -48.17 11.21
CA MET A 797 -6.43 -47.85 12.25
C MET A 797 -6.14 -49.05 13.15
N SER A 798 -4.94 -49.11 13.75
CA SER A 798 -4.59 -50.13 14.77
C SER A 798 -5.34 -49.90 16.08
N GLU A 799 -5.33 -50.92 16.94
CA GLU A 799 -5.97 -50.89 18.26
C GLU A 799 -5.54 -49.67 19.11
N PHE A 800 -4.26 -49.34 19.06
CA PHE A 800 -3.73 -48.14 19.76
C PHE A 800 -4.51 -46.88 19.44
N TYR A 801 -4.80 -46.60 18.18
CA TYR A 801 -5.52 -45.39 17.76
C TYR A 801 -7.02 -45.49 18.08
N THR A 802 -7.63 -46.69 17.93
CA THR A 802 -9.03 -46.87 18.25
C THR A 802 -9.32 -46.70 19.73
N ASP A 803 -8.42 -47.11 20.61
CA ASP A 803 -8.50 -46.92 22.05
C ASP A 803 -8.48 -45.40 22.39
N ILE A 804 -7.61 -44.64 21.73
CA ILE A 804 -7.58 -43.17 21.92
C ILE A 804 -8.89 -42.53 21.49
N ILE A 805 -9.46 -42.92 20.32
CA ILE A 805 -10.74 -42.42 19.83
C ILE A 805 -11.86 -42.78 20.84
N ALA A 806 -11.89 -44.02 21.33
CA ALA A 806 -12.87 -44.51 22.28
C ALA A 806 -12.84 -43.68 23.59
N ASP A 807 -11.67 -43.47 24.15
CA ASP A 807 -11.46 -42.65 25.34
C ASP A 807 -11.92 -41.20 25.16
N GLU A 808 -11.46 -40.55 24.06
CA GLU A 808 -11.73 -39.14 23.79
C GLU A 808 -13.22 -38.85 23.55
N LEU A 809 -13.92 -39.79 22.97
CA LEU A 809 -15.33 -39.66 22.64
C LEU A 809 -16.25 -40.39 23.58
N ASN A 810 -15.71 -41.06 24.61
CA ASN A 810 -16.46 -41.86 25.58
C ASN A 810 -17.42 -42.84 24.87
N VAL A 811 -16.84 -43.66 23.98
CA VAL A 811 -17.54 -44.73 23.25
C VAL A 811 -16.96 -46.08 23.67
N LYS A 812 -17.78 -47.12 23.73
CA LYS A 812 -17.35 -48.46 24.17
C LYS A 812 -16.65 -49.22 23.03
N GLU A 813 -17.03 -48.96 21.80
CA GLU A 813 -16.51 -49.65 20.64
C GLU A 813 -16.42 -48.73 19.43
N VAL A 814 -15.29 -48.74 18.71
CA VAL A 814 -15.10 -48.03 17.44
C VAL A 814 -15.04 -49.04 16.31
N LYS A 815 -15.94 -48.93 15.31
CA LYS A 815 -15.99 -49.79 14.13
C LYS A 815 -15.71 -49.01 12.86
N PHE A 816 -14.73 -49.50 12.09
CA PHE A 816 -14.51 -48.95 10.77
C PHE A 816 -15.49 -49.61 9.77
N ALA A 817 -16.18 -48.78 9.00
CA ALA A 817 -17.17 -49.22 8.00
C ALA A 817 -16.75 -48.71 6.61
N ASP A 818 -16.75 -49.57 5.64
CA ASP A 818 -16.46 -49.24 4.24
C ASP A 818 -17.57 -48.39 3.63
N ASP A 819 -18.81 -48.56 4.09
CA ASP A 819 -19.97 -47.80 3.70
C ASP A 819 -20.74 -47.28 4.91
N VAL A 820 -20.92 -45.98 5.01
CA VAL A 820 -21.70 -45.30 6.04
C VAL A 820 -22.92 -44.58 5.48
N GLU A 821 -23.20 -44.73 4.19
CA GLU A 821 -24.32 -44.06 3.49
C GLU A 821 -25.70 -44.33 4.17
N SER A 822 -25.85 -45.51 4.76
CA SER A 822 -27.08 -45.87 5.50
C SER A 822 -27.29 -45.09 6.79
N PHE A 823 -26.21 -44.48 7.33
CA PHE A 823 -26.25 -43.66 8.57
C PHE A 823 -26.27 -42.15 8.30
N ILE A 824 -26.10 -41.73 7.02
CA ILE A 824 -26.03 -40.34 6.67
C ILE A 824 -27.35 -39.87 6.11
N SER A 825 -27.90 -38.83 6.70
CA SER A 825 -28.99 -38.05 6.13
C SER A 825 -28.47 -36.66 5.74
N TYR A 826 -28.76 -36.28 4.50
CA TYR A 826 -28.38 -34.94 4.04
C TYR A 826 -29.53 -33.98 4.26
N SER A 827 -29.24 -32.84 4.84
CA SER A 827 -30.17 -31.71 4.94
C SER A 827 -29.54 -30.46 4.34
N PHE A 828 -30.27 -29.72 3.58
CA PHE A 828 -29.80 -28.46 2.97
C PHE A 828 -30.30 -27.30 3.80
N LYS A 829 -29.39 -26.33 4.05
CA LYS A 829 -29.71 -25.06 4.73
C LYS A 829 -29.30 -23.90 3.84
N PRO A 830 -30.17 -22.86 3.70
CA PRO A 830 -29.75 -21.69 2.94
C PRO A 830 -28.57 -20.96 3.63
N GLN A 831 -27.60 -20.60 2.86
CA GLN A 831 -26.46 -19.79 3.34
C GLN A 831 -26.95 -18.35 3.57
N LEU A 832 -27.35 -18.01 4.80
CA LEU A 832 -27.99 -16.75 5.14
C LEU A 832 -27.19 -15.50 4.74
N ARG A 833 -25.86 -15.62 4.71
CA ARG A 833 -24.95 -14.52 4.32
C ARG A 833 -25.04 -14.14 2.85
N THR A 834 -25.37 -15.13 1.98
CA THR A 834 -25.54 -14.95 0.54
C THR A 834 -27.01 -14.82 0.15
N VAL A 835 -27.89 -15.57 0.81
CA VAL A 835 -29.31 -15.63 0.52
C VAL A 835 -30.11 -14.52 1.23
N GLY A 836 -29.71 -14.13 2.45
CA GLY A 836 -30.39 -13.12 3.26
C GLY A 836 -30.51 -11.74 2.61
N PRO A 837 -29.42 -11.15 2.12
CA PRO A 837 -29.45 -9.83 1.46
C PRO A 837 -30.26 -9.82 0.17
N LYS A 838 -30.32 -10.97 -0.53
CA LYS A 838 -30.99 -11.10 -1.84
C LYS A 838 -32.44 -11.47 -1.75
N TYR A 839 -32.84 -12.27 -0.72
CA TYR A 839 -34.14 -12.93 -0.67
C TYR A 839 -34.86 -12.82 0.69
N GLY A 840 -34.56 -11.80 1.49
CA GLY A 840 -35.03 -11.65 2.86
C GLY A 840 -36.50 -11.95 3.09
N LYS A 841 -37.40 -11.52 2.19
CA LYS A 841 -38.86 -11.80 2.26
C LYS A 841 -39.22 -13.24 1.88
N LEU A 842 -38.37 -13.96 1.16
CA LEU A 842 -38.62 -15.32 0.66
C LEU A 842 -37.89 -16.40 1.47
N LEU A 843 -37.08 -16.02 2.45
CA LEU A 843 -36.28 -16.90 3.31
C LEU A 843 -37.11 -18.03 3.97
N GLY A 844 -38.38 -17.75 4.30
CA GLY A 844 -39.30 -18.74 4.82
C GLY A 844 -39.62 -19.87 3.84
N GLY A 845 -39.96 -19.52 2.60
CA GLY A 845 -40.26 -20.47 1.52
C GLY A 845 -39.01 -21.27 1.10
N ILE A 846 -37.84 -20.62 1.01
CA ILE A 846 -36.58 -21.29 0.69
C ILE A 846 -36.20 -22.30 1.78
N ARG A 847 -36.35 -21.96 3.04
CA ARG A 847 -36.13 -22.90 4.16
C ARG A 847 -37.07 -24.10 4.08
N GLN A 848 -38.35 -23.86 3.80
CA GLN A 848 -39.34 -24.90 3.69
C GLN A 848 -39.02 -25.85 2.53
N ALA A 849 -38.77 -25.34 1.34
CA ALA A 849 -38.40 -26.13 0.17
C ALA A 849 -37.12 -26.96 0.40
N LEU A 850 -36.11 -26.41 1.05
CA LEU A 850 -34.89 -27.13 1.41
C LEU A 850 -35.09 -28.14 2.55
N THR A 851 -36.13 -27.99 3.37
CA THR A 851 -36.50 -28.94 4.41
C THR A 851 -37.29 -30.10 3.84
N ASP A 852 -38.13 -29.86 2.82
CA ASP A 852 -39.01 -30.84 2.20
C ASP A 852 -38.30 -31.72 1.17
N ILE A 853 -37.13 -31.35 0.69
CA ILE A 853 -36.32 -32.13 -0.26
C ILE A 853 -35.81 -33.41 0.42
N ASN A 854 -35.89 -34.54 -0.28
CA ASN A 854 -35.19 -35.76 0.15
C ASN A 854 -33.69 -35.54 -0.09
N GLY A 855 -32.99 -35.09 0.96
CA GLY A 855 -31.57 -34.70 0.85
C GLY A 855 -30.66 -35.83 0.37
N THR A 856 -30.93 -37.07 0.75
CA THR A 856 -30.11 -38.24 0.32
C THR A 856 -30.29 -38.51 -1.17
N ALA A 857 -31.52 -38.45 -1.70
CA ALA A 857 -31.79 -38.60 -3.12
C ALA A 857 -31.15 -37.47 -3.94
N ALA A 858 -31.28 -36.23 -3.48
CA ALA A 858 -30.65 -35.05 -4.12
C ALA A 858 -29.13 -35.14 -4.14
N MET A 859 -28.49 -35.59 -3.05
CA MET A 859 -27.04 -35.76 -2.98
C MET A 859 -26.55 -36.89 -3.89
N ASN A 860 -27.28 -38.00 -3.98
CA ASN A 860 -26.97 -39.10 -4.88
C ASN A 860 -27.10 -38.70 -6.36
N GLU A 861 -28.10 -37.91 -6.70
CA GLU A 861 -28.27 -37.32 -8.02
C GLU A 861 -27.10 -36.39 -8.37
N LEU A 862 -26.70 -35.57 -7.44
CA LEU A 862 -25.55 -34.66 -7.59
C LEU A 862 -24.24 -35.43 -7.80
N ARG A 863 -24.01 -36.51 -7.05
CA ARG A 863 -22.82 -37.35 -7.17
C ARG A 863 -22.78 -38.16 -8.46
N THR A 864 -23.94 -38.66 -8.90
CA THR A 864 -24.05 -39.53 -10.08
C THR A 864 -23.99 -38.75 -11.38
N ASN A 865 -24.69 -37.65 -11.45
CA ASN A 865 -24.92 -36.89 -12.69
C ASN A 865 -24.04 -35.65 -12.81
N GLY A 866 -23.36 -35.23 -11.72
CA GLY A 866 -22.57 -34.00 -11.69
C GLY A 866 -23.39 -32.71 -11.89
N VAL A 867 -24.69 -32.81 -11.99
CA VAL A 867 -25.65 -31.72 -12.27
C VAL A 867 -26.85 -31.90 -11.37
N LEU A 868 -27.26 -30.84 -10.67
CA LEU A 868 -28.52 -30.76 -10.01
C LEU A 868 -29.59 -30.22 -11.00
N LYS A 869 -30.64 -30.97 -11.26
CA LYS A 869 -31.78 -30.49 -12.07
C LYS A 869 -32.75 -29.76 -11.17
N LEU A 870 -33.02 -28.52 -11.53
CA LEU A 870 -34.04 -27.72 -10.87
C LEU A 870 -35.21 -27.58 -11.84
N ASP A 871 -36.33 -28.26 -11.54
CA ASP A 871 -37.57 -28.07 -12.26
C ASP A 871 -38.29 -26.86 -11.66
N ILE A 872 -38.49 -25.83 -12.47
CA ILE A 872 -39.10 -24.58 -12.05
C ILE A 872 -40.33 -24.26 -12.93
N ASN A 873 -41.27 -23.52 -12.35
CA ASN A 873 -42.35 -22.93 -13.13
C ASN A 873 -41.82 -21.76 -13.95
N GLY A 874 -41.69 -21.93 -15.26
CA GLY A 874 -41.11 -20.92 -16.17
C GLY A 874 -41.99 -19.67 -16.38
N ASN A 875 -43.19 -19.65 -15.77
CA ASN A 875 -44.07 -18.49 -15.70
C ASN A 875 -43.98 -17.78 -14.33
N ASP A 876 -43.17 -18.27 -13.38
CA ASP A 876 -42.91 -17.62 -12.09
C ASP A 876 -41.55 -16.95 -12.09
N VAL A 877 -41.57 -15.61 -12.07
CA VAL A 877 -40.34 -14.78 -12.09
C VAL A 877 -39.41 -15.05 -10.88
N ASN A 878 -39.98 -15.44 -9.74
CA ASN A 878 -39.18 -15.73 -8.55
C ASN A 878 -38.50 -17.09 -8.66
N GLU A 879 -39.14 -18.10 -9.23
CA GLU A 879 -38.56 -19.42 -9.51
C GLU A 879 -37.45 -19.30 -10.59
N ILE A 880 -37.70 -18.55 -11.67
CA ILE A 880 -36.69 -18.26 -12.71
C ILE A 880 -35.46 -17.57 -12.11
N ARG A 881 -35.70 -16.55 -11.29
CA ARG A 881 -34.59 -15.79 -10.64
C ARG A 881 -33.78 -16.68 -9.70
N LYS A 882 -34.47 -17.51 -8.91
CA LYS A 882 -33.82 -18.46 -8.01
C LYS A 882 -32.93 -19.43 -8.77
N ALA A 883 -33.43 -20.05 -9.83
CA ALA A 883 -32.65 -20.96 -10.67
C ALA A 883 -31.44 -20.30 -11.34
N LEU A 884 -31.59 -19.06 -11.82
CA LEU A 884 -30.51 -18.29 -12.41
C LEU A 884 -29.42 -17.93 -11.37
N ASP A 885 -29.81 -17.61 -10.15
CA ASP A 885 -28.83 -17.26 -9.09
C ASP A 885 -28.11 -18.50 -8.58
N GLU A 886 -28.78 -19.65 -8.50
CA GLU A 886 -28.16 -20.93 -8.19
C GLU A 886 -27.19 -21.36 -9.31
N ALA A 887 -27.54 -21.18 -10.58
CA ALA A 887 -26.68 -21.45 -11.71
C ALA A 887 -25.41 -20.55 -11.72
N LYS A 888 -25.55 -19.27 -11.32
CA LYS A 888 -24.40 -18.34 -11.19
C LYS A 888 -23.48 -18.65 -10.00
N ALA A 889 -24.03 -19.27 -8.94
CA ALA A 889 -23.25 -19.65 -7.77
C ALA A 889 -22.42 -20.92 -8.01
N GLU A 890 -22.80 -21.76 -8.98
CA GLU A 890 -22.03 -22.95 -9.39
C GLU A 890 -20.88 -22.54 -10.33
N THR A 891 -19.66 -22.66 -9.87
CA THR A 891 -18.44 -22.25 -10.60
C THR A 891 -17.60 -23.43 -11.08
N GLN A 892 -17.95 -24.66 -10.67
CA GLN A 892 -17.13 -25.86 -10.94
C GLN A 892 -17.74 -26.77 -12.01
N ARG A 893 -19.07 -26.68 -12.22
CA ARG A 893 -19.79 -27.62 -13.10
C ARG A 893 -20.84 -26.88 -13.93
N PRO A 894 -21.18 -27.35 -15.14
CA PRO A 894 -22.24 -26.78 -15.94
C PRO A 894 -23.61 -27.04 -15.27
N THR A 895 -24.46 -26.01 -15.26
CA THR A 895 -25.83 -26.09 -14.70
C THR A 895 -26.87 -26.06 -15.82
N LEU A 896 -27.80 -26.98 -15.80
CA LEU A 896 -28.94 -27.03 -16.70
C LEU A 896 -30.21 -26.63 -15.94
N ILE A 897 -30.91 -25.58 -16.41
CA ILE A 897 -32.19 -25.14 -15.86
C ILE A 897 -33.31 -25.61 -16.82
N ILE A 898 -34.29 -26.36 -16.34
CA ILE A 898 -35.46 -26.74 -17.09
C ILE A 898 -36.65 -25.97 -16.54
N GLY A 899 -37.26 -25.10 -17.38
CA GLY A 899 -38.43 -24.31 -17.02
C GLY A 899 -39.68 -24.86 -17.71
N ASN A 900 -40.66 -25.26 -16.94
CA ASN A 900 -42.00 -25.56 -17.45
C ASN A 900 -42.78 -24.24 -17.58
N THR A 901 -43.28 -23.94 -18.77
CA THR A 901 -44.00 -22.70 -19.05
C THR A 901 -45.41 -22.99 -19.57
N ILE A 902 -46.33 -22.14 -19.19
CA ILE A 902 -47.69 -22.11 -19.76
C ILE A 902 -47.70 -21.09 -20.89
N MET A 903 -47.98 -21.55 -22.10
CA MET A 903 -48.02 -20.71 -23.28
C MET A 903 -49.19 -19.72 -23.21
N GLY A 904 -48.94 -18.44 -23.51
CA GLY A 904 -49.97 -17.41 -23.46
C GLY A 904 -50.59 -17.22 -22.07
N LYS A 905 -49.89 -17.46 -20.98
CA LYS A 905 -50.40 -17.31 -19.61
C LYS A 905 -51.00 -15.94 -19.39
N GLY A 906 -52.26 -15.91 -18.95
CA GLY A 906 -53.04 -14.70 -18.71
C GLY A 906 -53.78 -14.13 -19.92
N ALA A 907 -53.61 -14.75 -21.11
CA ALA A 907 -54.41 -14.40 -22.30
C ALA A 907 -55.88 -14.76 -22.13
N MET A 908 -56.76 -13.80 -22.46
CA MET A 908 -58.20 -13.95 -22.28
C MET A 908 -58.98 -13.71 -23.59
N GLY A 909 -59.99 -14.47 -23.85
CA GLY A 909 -60.89 -14.23 -24.97
C GLY A 909 -61.86 -13.06 -24.71
N ALA A 910 -62.53 -12.56 -25.76
CA ALA A 910 -63.45 -11.45 -25.68
C ALA A 910 -64.62 -11.70 -24.70
N ASN A 911 -65.03 -12.95 -24.55
CA ASN A 911 -66.06 -13.39 -23.64
C ASN A 911 -65.61 -13.80 -22.26
N GLY A 912 -64.33 -13.53 -21.92
CA GLY A 912 -63.70 -13.88 -20.61
C GLY A 912 -63.21 -15.32 -20.51
N GLU A 913 -63.11 -16.07 -21.60
CA GLU A 913 -62.52 -17.39 -21.64
C GLU A 913 -61.05 -17.41 -21.52
N ASP A 914 -60.43 -18.35 -20.77
CA ASP A 914 -58.97 -18.49 -20.62
C ASP A 914 -58.31 -19.06 -21.89
N PHE A 915 -57.41 -18.32 -22.46
CA PHE A 915 -56.61 -18.70 -23.63
C PHE A 915 -55.20 -19.20 -23.25
N SER A 916 -54.88 -19.34 -21.99
CA SER A 916 -53.63 -19.92 -21.52
C SER A 916 -53.50 -21.38 -22.04
N ASP A 917 -52.28 -21.78 -22.41
CA ASP A 917 -51.89 -23.11 -22.92
C ASP A 917 -52.58 -23.57 -24.22
N LYS A 918 -53.22 -22.66 -24.95
CA LYS A 918 -53.78 -22.95 -26.28
C LYS A 918 -52.69 -22.86 -27.35
N VAL A 919 -52.63 -23.87 -28.20
CA VAL A 919 -51.65 -23.92 -29.33
C VAL A 919 -51.74 -22.70 -30.24
N SER A 920 -52.90 -22.09 -30.37
CA SER A 920 -53.11 -20.87 -31.16
C SER A 920 -52.37 -19.64 -30.68
N THR A 921 -51.97 -19.61 -29.41
CA THR A 921 -51.16 -18.50 -28.84
C THR A 921 -49.67 -18.61 -29.15
N HIS A 922 -49.21 -19.73 -29.76
CA HIS A 922 -47.80 -19.93 -30.08
C HIS A 922 -47.41 -19.20 -31.39
N GLY A 923 -46.55 -18.24 -31.29
CA GLY A 923 -45.99 -17.54 -32.46
C GLY A 923 -46.96 -16.63 -33.24
N GLN A 924 -48.15 -16.40 -32.66
CA GLN A 924 -49.16 -15.51 -33.25
C GLN A 924 -49.44 -14.31 -32.34
N PRO A 925 -49.74 -13.11 -32.88
CA PRO A 925 -50.30 -12.03 -32.10
C PRO A 925 -51.57 -12.49 -31.37
N LEU A 926 -51.83 -11.98 -30.15
CA LEU A 926 -52.97 -12.36 -29.33
C LEU A 926 -54.32 -12.30 -30.08
N THR A 927 -54.54 -11.22 -30.85
CA THR A 927 -55.75 -11.06 -31.71
C THR A 927 -55.81 -12.08 -32.82
N GLY A 928 -54.66 -12.45 -33.42
CA GLY A 928 -54.60 -13.50 -34.44
C GLY A 928 -54.87 -14.88 -33.90
N ALA A 929 -54.59 -15.10 -32.59
CA ALA A 929 -54.90 -16.32 -31.88
C ALA A 929 -56.38 -16.43 -31.40
N GLY A 930 -57.19 -15.35 -31.57
CA GLY A 930 -58.54 -15.25 -31.12
C GLY A 930 -58.75 -14.68 -29.69
N ALA A 931 -57.66 -14.22 -29.05
CA ALA A 931 -57.71 -13.57 -27.74
C ALA A 931 -58.01 -12.07 -27.88
N SER A 932 -58.56 -11.44 -26.83
CA SER A 932 -58.77 -10.00 -26.70
C SER A 932 -57.61 -9.33 -25.98
N ILE A 933 -57.02 -8.32 -26.59
CA ILE A 933 -55.95 -7.53 -25.96
C ILE A 933 -56.49 -6.82 -24.73
N GLU A 934 -57.62 -6.15 -24.83
CA GLU A 934 -58.22 -5.43 -23.70
C GLU A 934 -58.49 -6.35 -22.50
N LYS A 935 -59.13 -7.50 -22.72
CA LYS A 935 -59.43 -8.47 -21.67
C LYS A 935 -58.14 -9.09 -21.08
N THR A 936 -57.11 -9.28 -21.89
CA THR A 936 -55.84 -9.75 -21.43
C THR A 936 -55.15 -8.70 -20.54
N ILE A 937 -55.16 -7.42 -20.93
CA ILE A 937 -54.61 -6.33 -20.14
C ILE A 937 -55.34 -6.22 -18.81
N GLU A 938 -56.68 -6.26 -18.78
CA GLU A 938 -57.49 -6.24 -17.55
C GLU A 938 -57.14 -7.43 -16.63
N ASN A 939 -57.04 -8.64 -17.18
CA ASN A 939 -56.72 -9.85 -16.44
C ASN A 939 -55.33 -9.82 -15.82
N LEU A 940 -54.37 -9.11 -16.47
CA LEU A 940 -53.04 -8.89 -15.97
C LEU A 940 -52.92 -7.68 -15.03
N GLY A 941 -54.03 -7.02 -14.70
CA GLY A 941 -54.13 -5.91 -13.74
C GLY A 941 -53.81 -4.55 -14.34
N GLY A 942 -53.71 -4.44 -15.69
CA GLY A 942 -53.46 -3.18 -16.39
C GLY A 942 -54.74 -2.45 -16.81
N ASP A 943 -54.62 -1.23 -17.30
CA ASP A 943 -55.67 -0.42 -17.87
C ASP A 943 -55.63 -0.46 -19.40
N PRO A 944 -56.67 -1.02 -20.10
CA PRO A 944 -56.73 -1.08 -21.55
C PRO A 944 -56.70 0.30 -22.26
N GLN A 945 -57.08 1.36 -21.56
CA GLN A 945 -57.04 2.74 -22.08
C GLN A 945 -55.63 3.34 -22.03
N ASN A 946 -54.77 2.77 -21.16
CA ASN A 946 -53.36 3.17 -21.01
C ASN A 946 -52.43 1.93 -20.97
N PRO A 947 -52.39 1.14 -22.06
CA PRO A 947 -51.73 -0.19 -22.06
C PRO A 947 -50.24 -0.20 -21.86
N PHE A 948 -49.60 0.96 -21.95
CA PHE A 948 -48.14 1.15 -21.76
C PHE A 948 -47.77 1.75 -20.41
N THR A 949 -48.75 1.87 -19.47
CA THR A 949 -48.48 2.36 -18.13
C THR A 949 -47.58 1.38 -17.39
N ILE A 950 -46.44 1.85 -16.91
CA ILE A 950 -45.57 1.06 -16.04
C ILE A 950 -46.09 1.13 -14.62
N PHE A 951 -46.38 -0.02 -14.02
CA PHE A 951 -46.88 -0.10 -12.64
C PHE A 951 -45.82 0.52 -11.70
N PRO A 952 -46.23 1.29 -10.66
CA PRO A 952 -45.29 1.94 -9.75
C PRO A 952 -44.28 0.98 -9.12
N GLU A 953 -44.70 -0.21 -8.75
CA GLU A 953 -43.83 -1.26 -8.16
C GLU A 953 -42.79 -1.76 -9.16
N VAL A 954 -43.14 -1.81 -10.46
CA VAL A 954 -42.24 -2.20 -11.55
C VAL A 954 -41.20 -1.08 -11.79
N ALA A 955 -41.66 0.17 -11.79
CA ALA A 955 -40.77 1.33 -11.93
C ALA A 955 -39.77 1.42 -10.78
N GLU A 956 -40.24 1.24 -9.53
CA GLU A 956 -39.35 1.25 -8.34
C GLU A 956 -38.34 0.08 -8.38
N PHE A 957 -38.81 -1.11 -8.76
CA PHE A 957 -37.95 -2.29 -8.90
C PHE A 957 -36.83 -2.04 -9.94
N TYR A 958 -37.17 -1.55 -11.13
CA TYR A 958 -36.19 -1.31 -12.17
C TYR A 958 -35.26 -0.15 -11.83
N ALA A 959 -35.72 0.89 -11.15
CA ALA A 959 -34.86 1.97 -10.64
C ALA A 959 -33.77 1.38 -9.73
N LYS A 960 -34.14 0.54 -8.79
CA LYS A 960 -33.18 -0.13 -7.90
C LYS A 960 -32.21 -1.05 -8.66
N VAL A 961 -32.68 -1.85 -9.60
CA VAL A 961 -31.83 -2.73 -10.44
C VAL A 961 -30.85 -1.91 -11.27
N LEU A 962 -31.30 -0.78 -11.83
CA LEU A 962 -30.45 0.12 -12.60
C LEU A 962 -29.36 0.75 -11.74
N ASP A 963 -29.67 1.15 -10.52
CA ASP A 963 -28.67 1.72 -9.60
C ASP A 963 -27.64 0.66 -9.18
N GLU A 964 -28.06 -0.57 -8.90
CA GLU A 964 -27.15 -1.68 -8.63
C GLU A 964 -26.25 -1.99 -9.83
N LYS A 965 -26.78 -1.98 -11.05
CA LYS A 965 -26.02 -2.20 -12.28
C LYS A 965 -25.05 -1.07 -12.58
N ARG A 966 -25.43 0.19 -12.33
CA ARG A 966 -24.56 1.35 -12.45
C ARG A 966 -23.42 1.30 -11.45
N ALA A 967 -23.69 0.94 -10.20
CA ALA A 967 -22.67 0.75 -9.17
C ALA A 967 -21.69 -0.37 -9.56
N TYR A 968 -22.21 -1.51 -10.04
CA TYR A 968 -21.39 -2.62 -10.54
C TYR A 968 -20.51 -2.20 -11.74
N ALA A 969 -21.08 -1.51 -12.71
CA ALA A 969 -20.36 -1.03 -13.89
C ALA A 969 -19.24 -0.03 -13.51
N LYS A 970 -19.52 0.84 -12.53
CA LYS A 970 -18.53 1.80 -11.99
C LYS A 970 -17.40 1.06 -11.28
N ALA A 971 -17.71 0.05 -10.49
CA ALA A 971 -16.71 -0.78 -9.82
C ALA A 971 -15.84 -1.54 -10.84
N LYS A 972 -16.44 -2.13 -11.87
CA LYS A 972 -15.70 -2.84 -12.94
C LYS A 972 -14.80 -1.91 -13.76
N LYS A 973 -15.24 -0.69 -14.06
CA LYS A 973 -14.40 0.31 -14.72
C LYS A 973 -13.22 0.73 -13.83
N ALA A 974 -13.43 0.81 -12.50
CA ALA A 974 -12.34 1.11 -11.58
C ALA A 974 -11.35 -0.06 -11.46
N GLU A 975 -11.82 -1.31 -11.46
CA GLU A 975 -10.97 -2.50 -11.52
C GLU A 975 -10.14 -2.54 -12.82
N GLN A 976 -10.76 -2.22 -13.96
CA GLN A 976 -10.09 -2.19 -15.25
C GLN A 976 -9.04 -1.09 -15.30
N ALA A 977 -9.36 0.13 -14.84
CA ALA A 977 -8.40 1.23 -14.75
C ALA A 977 -7.25 0.97 -13.75
N ALA A 978 -7.46 0.11 -12.77
CA ALA A 978 -6.41 -0.31 -11.84
C ALA A 978 -5.55 -1.45 -12.43
N TRP A 979 -6.06 -2.17 -13.43
CA TRP A 979 -5.35 -3.24 -14.13
C TRP A 979 -4.57 -2.70 -15.36
N GLU A 980 -5.12 -1.69 -16.06
CA GLU A 980 -4.43 -0.90 -17.09
C GLU A 980 -3.37 0.02 -16.45
#